data_378053c55d395b19850aa54582d53060
#
_entry.id   378053c55d395b19850aa54582d53060
#
_cell.length_a   1.000
_cell.length_b   1.000
_cell.length_c   1.000
_cell.angle_alpha   90.00
_cell.angle_beta   90.00
_cell.angle_gamma   90.00
#
_symmetry.space_group_name_H-M   'P 1'
#
loop_
_entity.id
_entity.type
_entity.pdbx_description
1 polymer ?
#
loop_
_entity_poly.entity_id
_entity_poly.type
_entity_poly.pdbx_seq_one_letter_code
_entity_poly.pdbx_strand_id
1 'polypeptide(L)'
;MSYRLGVDVGGTFTDLVLVGPDGRALTRKVLSSTGNYAEAIVQGTRELMASAGIGSSDVSELIHGTTVATNAILERRGARTGLLTTAGFRDLLEIGRLRLARLYDIDFERPAPLVPRRWRREVPERLGPRGEVLTPLDPAGVAAAVDLLVRERVESIAIAFLHAYASDAHERAAAAIVRERAPDVLLTLSSEILPEVREFERTSTAVTNAYVMPVMSRYLGSLETELRRLGVGAPILVMQSNGGVMTAASGRRRPVHVIESGPAAGVIATAELARRIGRPNAISIDMGGTTAKASVIEGGALKRTGEFEIGGMLSQGSRLNRGSGFLLRVPAIDIAEVGAGGGSLVRVDDAGQLHVGPQSAGAIPGPACYGQGGKEATLTDANVVLGYLHPERLPSGLALDRARAREVIAEQVARPLGLSVEAAAHGVYLVGCARMARAVRAVTIERGRDAREFALVAFGGNGPLFAAEMARSLGIGTVLVPPAPGVFSAVGLLESENEHHLVRSILRPLVPGTVDAVAAALRALEREAEALLRAEGYREPVTMDRAVDLKYAGQSFELTIPLPADWRGAGGVDTLAAAFAREHERTYGHAAPGDPIQVVNLRVTARLVRPAARHAVRIGGGRTTPAGGSRHAHFGREHGTLGTPVLARAALDARPRPGPLLIDEYDATTLVPPGATACLDAHGDILIATGARP
;
A
#
# COMPACT_ATOMS: atom_id res chain seq x y z
N MET A 1 4.50 6.71 32.19
CA MET A 1 3.31 6.62 31.29
C MET A 1 3.80 6.18 29.94
N SER A 2 3.04 5.34 29.20
CA SER A 2 3.54 4.73 27.97
C SER A 2 2.91 5.40 26.76
N TYR A 3 3.73 6.09 25.96
CA TYR A 3 3.33 6.72 24.69
C TYR A 3 3.72 5.83 23.51
N ARG A 4 2.92 5.86 22.45
CA ARG A 4 3.18 5.12 21.19
C ARG A 4 3.34 6.13 20.05
N LEU A 5 4.33 5.90 19.20
CA LEU A 5 4.66 6.80 18.07
C LEU A 5 4.42 6.09 16.75
N GLY A 6 3.50 6.61 15.92
CA GLY A 6 3.30 6.21 14.53
C GLY A 6 4.04 7.19 13.60
N VAL A 7 4.80 6.66 12.64
CA VAL A 7 5.57 7.47 11.68
C VAL A 7 5.35 6.94 10.28
N ASP A 8 4.72 7.72 9.42
CA ASP A 8 4.55 7.41 8.00
C ASP A 8 5.43 8.31 7.13
N VAL A 9 6.40 7.70 6.44
CA VAL A 9 7.32 8.42 5.54
C VAL A 9 6.81 8.35 4.12
N GLY A 10 6.26 9.47 3.65
CA GLY A 10 5.93 9.67 2.25
C GLY A 10 7.05 10.34 1.45
N GLY A 11 6.87 10.45 0.14
CA GLY A 11 7.87 11.09 -0.75
C GLY A 11 8.03 12.59 -0.53
N THR A 12 7.04 13.29 0.02
CA THR A 12 7.04 14.75 0.24
C THR A 12 7.03 15.12 1.72
N PHE A 13 6.20 14.43 2.51
CA PHE A 13 6.03 14.69 3.93
C PHE A 13 6.22 13.41 4.74
N THR A 14 6.70 13.57 5.95
CA THR A 14 6.72 12.56 7.01
C THR A 14 5.67 12.94 8.04
N ASP A 15 4.72 12.06 8.24
CA ASP A 15 3.57 12.23 9.14
C ASP A 15 3.83 11.47 10.44
N LEU A 16 3.70 12.16 11.58
CA LEU A 16 3.94 11.58 12.89
C LEU A 16 2.71 11.75 13.78
N VAL A 17 2.39 10.71 14.52
CA VAL A 17 1.31 10.68 15.51
C VAL A 17 1.82 10.09 16.81
N LEU A 18 1.76 10.87 17.89
CA LEU A 18 2.11 10.44 19.24
C LEU A 18 0.84 10.24 20.05
N VAL A 19 0.58 9.02 20.54
CA VAL A 19 -0.62 8.68 21.30
C VAL A 19 -0.27 8.41 22.76
N GLY A 20 -0.93 9.14 23.65
CA GLY A 20 -0.81 8.96 25.10
C GLY A 20 -1.59 7.77 25.64
N PRO A 21 -1.38 7.42 26.93
CA PRO A 21 -2.07 6.33 27.58
C PRO A 21 -3.59 6.52 27.70
N ASP A 22 -4.09 7.75 27.59
CA ASP A 22 -5.50 8.12 27.58
C ASP A 22 -6.15 8.07 26.17
N GLY A 23 -5.37 7.67 25.15
CA GLY A 23 -5.79 7.63 23.76
C GLY A 23 -5.71 8.99 23.03
N ARG A 24 -5.35 10.08 23.70
CA ARG A 24 -5.16 11.37 23.04
C ARG A 24 -3.94 11.35 22.14
N ALA A 25 -4.12 11.86 20.93
CA ALA A 25 -3.08 11.93 19.92
C ALA A 25 -2.65 13.38 19.65
N LEU A 26 -1.33 13.56 19.55
CA LEU A 26 -0.71 14.75 18.97
C LEU A 26 -0.16 14.38 17.59
N THR A 27 -0.32 15.30 16.64
CA THR A 27 0.10 15.07 15.25
C THR A 27 1.18 16.07 14.82
N ARG A 28 2.07 15.63 13.95
CA ARG A 28 3.08 16.48 13.33
C ARG A 28 3.28 16.07 11.88
N LYS A 29 3.45 17.05 11.01
CA LYS A 29 3.79 16.87 9.61
C LYS A 29 5.07 17.66 9.34
N VAL A 30 6.12 16.96 8.85
CA VAL A 30 7.42 17.55 8.52
C VAL A 30 7.76 17.23 7.08
N LEU A 31 8.57 18.06 6.42
CA LEU A 31 9.06 17.75 5.08
C LEU A 31 9.99 16.54 5.14
N SER A 32 9.83 15.61 4.23
CA SER A 32 10.73 14.46 4.12
C SER A 32 12.11 14.88 3.61
N SER A 33 13.15 14.43 4.29
CA SER A 33 14.53 14.62 3.86
C SER A 33 14.92 13.51 2.88
N THR A 34 14.87 13.77 1.58
CA THR A 34 15.13 12.76 0.53
C THR A 34 16.54 12.17 0.58
N GLY A 35 17.52 12.87 1.18
CA GLY A 35 18.90 12.37 1.38
C GLY A 35 19.05 11.48 2.62
N ASN A 36 18.25 11.73 3.67
CA ASN A 36 18.30 10.99 4.93
C ASN A 36 16.92 11.06 5.63
N TYR A 37 16.04 10.13 5.33
CA TYR A 37 14.70 10.09 5.92
C TYR A 37 14.67 10.04 7.46
N ALA A 38 15.74 9.55 8.11
CA ALA A 38 15.83 9.48 9.56
C ALA A 38 15.83 10.87 10.22
N GLU A 39 16.36 11.91 9.56
CA GLU A 39 16.40 13.28 10.09
C GLU A 39 15.00 13.85 10.32
N ALA A 40 14.10 13.72 9.34
CA ALA A 40 12.72 14.19 9.46
C ALA A 40 11.98 13.46 10.59
N ILE A 41 12.22 12.15 10.75
CA ILE A 41 11.63 11.34 11.84
C ILE A 41 12.12 11.83 13.20
N VAL A 42 13.44 12.01 13.37
CA VAL A 42 14.05 12.46 14.62
C VAL A 42 13.57 13.87 15.00
N GLN A 43 13.53 14.78 14.02
CA GLN A 43 13.03 16.12 14.22
C GLN A 43 11.57 16.12 14.69
N GLY A 44 10.70 15.45 13.95
CA GLY A 44 9.27 15.37 14.28
C GLY A 44 9.02 14.70 15.64
N THR A 45 9.79 13.64 15.96
CA THR A 45 9.73 12.96 17.26
C THR A 45 10.11 13.90 18.40
N ARG A 46 11.20 14.65 18.27
CA ARG A 46 11.63 15.65 19.26
C ARG A 46 10.58 16.71 19.49
N GLU A 47 10.01 17.25 18.43
CA GLU A 47 8.97 18.27 18.48
C GLU A 47 7.68 17.76 19.15
N LEU A 48 7.27 16.51 18.86
CA LEU A 48 6.10 15.90 19.51
C LEU A 48 6.34 15.62 21.00
N MET A 49 7.50 15.09 21.38
CA MET A 49 7.86 14.87 22.78
C MET A 49 7.86 16.18 23.57
N ALA A 50 8.44 17.24 23.00
CA ALA A 50 8.44 18.57 23.62
C ALA A 50 7.01 19.13 23.77
N SER A 51 6.17 18.96 22.75
CA SER A 51 4.77 19.40 22.79
C SER A 51 3.92 18.63 23.80
N ALA A 52 4.25 17.35 24.02
CA ALA A 52 3.60 16.49 25.00
C ALA A 52 4.14 16.67 26.43
N GLY A 53 5.29 17.34 26.60
CA GLY A 53 5.96 17.47 27.89
C GLY A 53 6.51 16.15 28.44
N ILE A 54 6.96 15.24 27.57
CA ILE A 54 7.44 13.89 27.95
C ILE A 54 8.93 13.69 27.66
N GLY A 55 9.51 12.75 28.39
CA GLY A 55 10.87 12.28 28.14
C GLY A 55 10.94 11.20 27.08
N SER A 56 12.13 10.93 26.57
CA SER A 56 12.39 9.89 25.57
C SER A 56 12.08 8.47 26.07
N SER A 57 12.22 8.22 27.38
CA SER A 57 11.90 6.95 28.03
C SER A 57 10.39 6.66 28.14
N ASP A 58 9.54 7.68 27.95
CA ASP A 58 8.09 7.52 27.98
C ASP A 58 7.54 6.92 26.68
N VAL A 59 8.33 6.93 25.59
CA VAL A 59 7.97 6.27 24.31
C VAL A 59 8.24 4.78 24.41
N SER A 60 7.20 3.96 24.32
CA SER A 60 7.27 2.50 24.51
C SER A 60 7.37 1.70 23.21
N GLU A 61 6.84 2.23 22.11
CA GLU A 61 6.96 1.61 20.79
C GLU A 61 6.94 2.69 19.69
N LEU A 62 7.64 2.41 18.59
CA LEU A 62 7.60 3.20 17.37
C LEU A 62 7.17 2.29 16.23
N ILE A 63 6.07 2.63 15.54
CA ILE A 63 5.59 1.90 14.38
C ILE A 63 5.81 2.75 13.14
N HIS A 64 6.49 2.18 12.15
CA HIS A 64 7.01 2.90 11.01
C HIS A 64 6.49 2.35 9.68
N GLY A 65 5.81 3.20 8.90
CA GLY A 65 5.49 3.01 7.50
C GLY A 65 6.53 3.73 6.62
N THR A 66 6.93 3.14 5.50
CA THR A 66 7.98 3.71 4.66
C THR A 66 7.82 3.41 3.19
N THR A 67 8.16 4.38 2.34
CA THR A 67 8.24 4.22 0.88
C THR A 67 9.67 3.96 0.38
N VAL A 68 10.66 3.81 1.27
CA VAL A 68 12.08 3.66 0.89
C VAL A 68 12.29 2.44 -0.02
N ALA A 69 11.69 1.28 0.32
CA ALA A 69 11.81 0.07 -0.50
C ALA A 69 11.13 0.25 -1.87
N THR A 70 9.93 0.82 -1.88
CA THR A 70 9.16 1.15 -3.09
C THR A 70 9.95 2.08 -4.01
N ASN A 71 10.45 3.19 -3.46
CA ASN A 71 11.21 4.19 -4.23
C ASN A 71 12.53 3.61 -4.78
N ALA A 72 13.23 2.77 -4.00
CA ALA A 72 14.45 2.11 -4.48
C ALA A 72 14.22 1.28 -5.75
N ILE A 73 13.05 0.65 -5.88
CA ILE A 73 12.67 -0.12 -7.07
C ILE A 73 12.27 0.82 -8.22
N LEU A 74 11.40 1.80 -7.95
CA LEU A 74 10.86 2.71 -8.96
C LEU A 74 11.95 3.58 -9.60
N GLU A 75 12.87 4.09 -8.78
CA GLU A 75 13.99 4.93 -9.19
C GLU A 75 15.22 4.14 -9.65
N ARG A 76 15.16 2.81 -9.64
CA ARG A 76 16.29 1.93 -9.98
C ARG A 76 17.55 2.19 -9.12
N ARG A 77 17.36 2.53 -7.83
CA ARG A 77 18.42 2.85 -6.86
C ARG A 77 18.64 1.75 -5.81
N GLY A 78 18.29 0.51 -6.14
CA GLY A 78 18.59 -0.64 -5.29
C GLY A 78 20.05 -1.08 -5.40
N ALA A 79 20.38 -2.17 -4.71
CA ALA A 79 21.72 -2.70 -4.64
C ALA A 79 22.18 -3.40 -5.93
N ARG A 80 23.46 -3.49 -6.15
CA ARG A 80 24.06 -4.38 -7.16
C ARG A 80 23.80 -5.83 -6.75
N THR A 81 22.89 -6.48 -7.45
CA THR A 81 22.36 -7.79 -7.05
C THR A 81 22.75 -8.87 -8.05
N GLY A 82 23.27 -9.98 -7.55
CA GLY A 82 23.51 -11.21 -8.30
C GLY A 82 22.35 -12.21 -8.14
N LEU A 83 22.22 -13.12 -9.09
CA LEU A 83 21.28 -14.25 -9.03
C LEU A 83 22.03 -15.54 -9.31
N LEU A 84 21.91 -16.53 -8.41
CA LEU A 84 22.25 -17.93 -8.67
C LEU A 84 20.96 -18.69 -8.97
N THR A 85 20.92 -19.37 -10.10
CA THR A 85 19.74 -20.12 -10.55
C THR A 85 20.13 -21.46 -11.15
N THR A 86 19.19 -22.38 -11.24
CA THR A 86 19.35 -23.69 -11.89
C THR A 86 19.80 -23.51 -13.34
N ALA A 87 20.71 -24.36 -13.83
CA ALA A 87 21.14 -24.37 -15.22
C ALA A 87 19.93 -24.53 -16.19
N GLY A 88 19.88 -23.67 -17.21
CA GLY A 88 18.78 -23.52 -18.16
C GLY A 88 17.69 -22.52 -17.75
N PHE A 89 17.81 -21.85 -16.57
CA PHE A 89 16.80 -20.93 -16.06
C PHE A 89 17.26 -19.46 -15.92
N ARG A 90 18.43 -19.12 -16.48
CA ARG A 90 18.99 -17.77 -16.42
C ARG A 90 18.07 -16.68 -16.98
N ASP A 91 17.32 -17.00 -18.02
CA ASP A 91 16.51 -16.05 -18.75
C ASP A 91 15.05 -16.00 -18.25
N LEU A 92 14.74 -16.67 -17.14
CA LEU A 92 13.42 -16.72 -16.54
C LEU A 92 12.84 -15.30 -16.26
N LEU A 93 13.66 -14.37 -15.81
CA LEU A 93 13.23 -12.98 -15.53
C LEU A 93 12.98 -12.17 -16.82
N GLU A 94 13.62 -12.51 -17.95
CA GLU A 94 13.35 -11.89 -19.27
C GLU A 94 12.06 -12.44 -19.87
N ILE A 95 11.91 -13.76 -19.83
CA ILE A 95 10.73 -14.44 -20.40
C ILE A 95 9.49 -14.05 -19.62
N GLY A 96 9.54 -14.12 -18.29
CA GLY A 96 8.44 -13.78 -17.40
C GLY A 96 7.17 -14.57 -17.68
N ARG A 97 6.02 -13.95 -17.54
CA ARG A 97 4.71 -14.49 -17.95
C ARG A 97 4.28 -13.87 -19.28
N LEU A 98 3.52 -14.63 -20.10
CA LEU A 98 2.93 -14.15 -21.36
C LEU A 98 1.74 -13.20 -21.11
N ARG A 99 1.95 -12.20 -20.24
CA ARG A 99 0.97 -11.16 -19.97
C ARG A 99 1.54 -9.85 -20.49
N LEU A 100 0.78 -9.17 -21.34
CA LEU A 100 1.11 -7.86 -21.87
C LEU A 100 0.09 -6.88 -21.34
N ALA A 101 0.55 -5.80 -20.72
CA ALA A 101 -0.33 -4.74 -20.23
C ALA A 101 -1.05 -4.00 -21.35
N ARG A 102 -0.45 -4.02 -22.56
CA ARG A 102 -1.00 -3.44 -23.80
C ARG A 102 -0.89 -4.47 -24.91
N LEU A 103 -1.96 -5.22 -25.15
CA LEU A 103 -1.97 -6.35 -26.07
C LEU A 103 -1.73 -5.95 -27.54
N TYR A 104 -2.15 -4.73 -27.93
CA TYR A 104 -2.07 -4.22 -29.32
C TYR A 104 -1.05 -3.09 -29.47
N ASP A 105 -0.16 -2.91 -28.51
CA ASP A 105 0.93 -1.91 -28.54
C ASP A 105 2.21 -2.63 -28.98
N ILE A 106 2.61 -2.44 -30.23
CA ILE A 106 3.81 -3.06 -30.79
C ILE A 106 5.10 -2.52 -30.18
N ASP A 107 5.05 -1.31 -29.62
CA ASP A 107 6.19 -0.65 -28.97
C ASP A 107 6.23 -0.91 -27.46
N PHE A 108 5.34 -1.79 -26.96
CA PHE A 108 5.31 -2.11 -25.53
C PHE A 108 6.56 -2.88 -25.12
N GLU A 109 7.40 -2.23 -24.31
CA GLU A 109 8.55 -2.85 -23.65
C GLU A 109 8.25 -3.17 -22.18
N ARG A 110 8.64 -4.37 -21.75
CA ARG A 110 8.63 -4.73 -20.33
C ARG A 110 9.75 -3.98 -19.61
N PRO A 111 9.56 -3.65 -18.32
CA PRO A 111 10.64 -3.09 -17.51
C PRO A 111 11.85 -4.05 -17.52
N ALA A 112 13.04 -3.53 -17.80
CA ALA A 112 14.26 -4.33 -17.71
C ALA A 112 14.38 -4.97 -16.31
N PRO A 113 14.74 -6.26 -16.19
CA PRO A 113 14.88 -6.92 -14.91
C PRO A 113 15.81 -6.19 -13.93
N LEU A 114 15.56 -6.31 -12.62
CA LEU A 114 16.38 -5.68 -11.59
C LEU A 114 17.80 -6.23 -11.54
N VAL A 115 18.00 -7.49 -11.95
CA VAL A 115 19.30 -8.12 -12.08
C VAL A 115 19.67 -8.22 -13.56
N PRO A 116 20.70 -7.50 -14.05
CA PRO A 116 21.17 -7.62 -15.43
C PRO A 116 21.60 -9.05 -15.76
N ARG A 117 21.43 -9.47 -17.02
CA ARG A 117 21.73 -10.84 -17.47
C ARG A 117 23.14 -11.32 -17.12
N ARG A 118 24.14 -10.43 -17.19
CA ARG A 118 25.55 -10.75 -16.84
C ARG A 118 25.75 -11.14 -15.36
N TRP A 119 24.85 -10.76 -14.46
CA TRP A 119 24.89 -11.10 -13.03
C TRP A 119 23.95 -12.26 -12.65
N ARG A 120 23.29 -12.88 -13.63
CA ARG A 120 22.52 -14.11 -13.44
C ARG A 120 23.43 -15.28 -13.78
N ARG A 121 23.77 -16.08 -12.80
CA ARG A 121 24.71 -17.22 -12.94
C ARG A 121 23.96 -18.53 -12.76
N GLU A 122 24.22 -19.41 -13.68
CA GLU A 122 23.65 -20.76 -13.68
C GLU A 122 24.55 -21.70 -12.88
N VAL A 123 23.91 -22.56 -12.11
CA VAL A 123 24.56 -23.60 -11.32
C VAL A 123 24.05 -24.97 -11.78
N PRO A 124 24.91 -25.92 -12.09
CA PRO A 124 24.49 -27.29 -12.34
C PRO A 124 23.91 -27.91 -11.07
N GLU A 125 22.60 -28.07 -11.08
CA GLU A 125 21.80 -28.72 -10.04
C GLU A 125 20.38 -28.96 -10.58
N ARG A 126 19.66 -29.93 -10.03
CA ARG A 126 18.25 -30.10 -10.33
C ARG A 126 17.54 -30.85 -9.21
N LEU A 127 16.47 -30.24 -8.67
CA LEU A 127 15.47 -30.93 -7.87
C LEU A 127 14.23 -31.24 -8.71
N GLY A 128 13.54 -32.33 -8.40
CA GLY A 128 12.23 -32.64 -8.92
C GLY A 128 11.11 -31.98 -8.10
N PRO A 129 9.85 -32.05 -8.60
CA PRO A 129 8.71 -31.32 -7.98
C PRO A 129 8.31 -31.85 -6.60
N ARG A 130 8.81 -33.00 -6.18
CA ARG A 130 8.61 -33.58 -4.84
C ARG A 130 9.85 -33.49 -3.96
N GLY A 131 10.90 -32.77 -4.39
CA GLY A 131 12.14 -32.55 -3.66
C GLY A 131 13.19 -33.63 -3.87
N GLU A 132 12.95 -34.59 -4.77
CA GLU A 132 13.94 -35.61 -5.18
C GLU A 132 15.12 -34.96 -5.90
N VAL A 133 16.33 -35.41 -5.62
CA VAL A 133 17.54 -34.92 -6.29
C VAL A 133 17.70 -35.63 -7.64
N LEU A 134 17.51 -34.90 -8.75
CA LEU A 134 17.71 -35.37 -10.12
C LEU A 134 19.14 -35.13 -10.59
N THR A 135 19.73 -33.98 -10.19
CA THR A 135 21.15 -33.67 -10.41
C THR A 135 21.67 -33.05 -9.10
N PRO A 136 22.71 -33.61 -8.50
CA PRO A 136 23.34 -33.05 -7.31
C PRO A 136 23.83 -31.61 -7.56
N LEU A 137 23.84 -30.81 -6.51
CA LEU A 137 24.44 -29.48 -6.57
C LEU A 137 25.94 -29.60 -6.91
N ASP A 138 26.42 -28.76 -7.83
CA ASP A 138 27.85 -28.60 -8.10
C ASP A 138 28.47 -27.50 -7.23
N PRO A 139 29.19 -27.84 -6.14
CA PRO A 139 29.80 -26.84 -5.26
C PRO A 139 30.87 -26.00 -5.97
N ALA A 140 31.61 -26.56 -6.93
CA ALA A 140 32.63 -25.84 -7.67
C ALA A 140 31.99 -24.81 -8.62
N GLY A 141 30.86 -25.16 -9.25
CA GLY A 141 30.06 -24.25 -10.05
C GLY A 141 29.50 -23.09 -9.23
N VAL A 142 29.02 -23.36 -8.01
CA VAL A 142 28.59 -22.29 -7.08
C VAL A 142 29.74 -21.38 -6.75
N ALA A 143 30.91 -21.92 -6.35
CA ALA A 143 32.11 -21.14 -5.99
C ALA A 143 32.56 -20.25 -7.14
N ALA A 144 32.68 -20.78 -8.36
CA ALA A 144 33.05 -20.00 -9.54
C ALA A 144 32.05 -18.88 -9.87
N ALA A 145 30.76 -19.14 -9.74
CA ALA A 145 29.71 -18.14 -9.93
C ALA A 145 29.80 -17.00 -8.89
N VAL A 146 30.04 -17.34 -7.62
CA VAL A 146 30.22 -16.35 -6.53
C VAL A 146 31.46 -15.49 -6.79
N ASP A 147 32.60 -16.08 -7.17
CA ASP A 147 33.83 -15.33 -7.45
C ASP A 147 33.65 -14.32 -8.60
N LEU A 148 32.85 -14.67 -9.61
CA LEU A 148 32.49 -13.74 -10.68
C LEU A 148 31.64 -12.59 -10.17
N LEU A 149 30.62 -12.85 -9.33
CA LEU A 149 29.75 -11.83 -8.78
C LEU A 149 30.48 -10.89 -7.81
N VAL A 150 31.41 -11.43 -7.01
CA VAL A 150 32.27 -10.64 -6.11
C VAL A 150 33.17 -9.69 -6.91
N ARG A 151 33.78 -10.16 -8.02
CA ARG A 151 34.57 -9.28 -8.92
C ARG A 151 33.73 -8.16 -9.52
N GLU A 152 32.43 -8.40 -9.77
CA GLU A 152 31.47 -7.40 -10.23
C GLU A 152 30.95 -6.50 -9.10
N ARG A 153 31.45 -6.67 -7.87
CA ARG A 153 31.11 -5.90 -6.67
C ARG A 153 29.60 -5.91 -6.38
N VAL A 154 28.98 -7.07 -6.43
CA VAL A 154 27.60 -7.21 -5.99
C VAL A 154 27.51 -7.05 -4.47
N GLU A 155 26.45 -6.38 -4.01
CA GLU A 155 26.18 -6.13 -2.59
C GLU A 155 25.26 -7.21 -1.98
N SER A 156 24.49 -7.89 -2.86
CA SER A 156 23.57 -8.95 -2.45
C SER A 156 23.45 -10.04 -3.51
N ILE A 157 23.12 -11.25 -3.08
CA ILE A 157 22.90 -12.40 -3.97
C ILE A 157 21.56 -13.02 -3.61
N ALA A 158 20.69 -13.21 -4.63
CA ALA A 158 19.54 -14.08 -4.54
C ALA A 158 19.91 -15.49 -5.02
N ILE A 159 19.48 -16.52 -4.29
CA ILE A 159 19.56 -17.93 -4.72
C ILE A 159 18.14 -18.39 -4.97
N ALA A 160 17.86 -18.80 -6.19
CA ALA A 160 16.53 -19.26 -6.61
C ALA A 160 16.66 -20.48 -7.53
N PHE A 161 16.62 -21.67 -6.92
CA PHE A 161 16.71 -22.92 -7.63
C PHE A 161 15.32 -23.50 -7.93
N LEU A 162 15.24 -24.28 -9.01
CA LEU A 162 14.00 -24.91 -9.40
C LEU A 162 13.52 -25.89 -8.31
N HIS A 163 12.23 -25.86 -8.02
CA HIS A 163 11.59 -26.68 -6.99
C HIS A 163 12.12 -26.52 -5.55
N ALA A 164 12.83 -25.42 -5.22
CA ALA A 164 13.30 -25.15 -3.87
C ALA A 164 12.13 -25.01 -2.83
N TYR A 165 10.90 -24.85 -3.27
CA TYR A 165 9.72 -24.92 -2.42
C TYR A 165 9.46 -26.30 -1.82
N ALA A 166 9.91 -27.37 -2.52
CA ALA A 166 9.76 -28.75 -2.07
C ALA A 166 10.93 -29.22 -1.21
N SER A 167 12.15 -28.73 -1.48
CA SER A 167 13.35 -28.97 -0.67
C SER A 167 14.31 -27.79 -0.79
N ASP A 168 14.71 -27.21 0.34
CA ASP A 168 15.66 -26.09 0.41
C ASP A 168 17.13 -26.53 0.48
N ALA A 169 17.40 -27.84 0.40
CA ALA A 169 18.73 -28.41 0.64
C ALA A 169 19.81 -27.82 -0.28
N HIS A 170 19.52 -27.69 -1.59
CA HIS A 170 20.48 -27.13 -2.54
C HIS A 170 20.69 -25.62 -2.33
N GLU A 171 19.63 -24.85 -2.03
CA GLU A 171 19.77 -23.41 -1.71
C GLU A 171 20.59 -23.20 -0.45
N ARG A 172 20.36 -24.00 0.61
CA ARG A 172 21.14 -23.93 1.87
C ARG A 172 22.59 -24.31 1.66
N ALA A 173 22.87 -25.35 0.89
CA ALA A 173 24.24 -25.75 0.57
C ALA A 173 24.97 -24.66 -0.24
N ALA A 174 24.33 -24.10 -1.24
CA ALA A 174 24.89 -22.97 -2.00
C ALA A 174 25.10 -21.74 -1.11
N ALA A 175 24.14 -21.42 -0.21
CA ALA A 175 24.27 -20.33 0.74
C ALA A 175 25.46 -20.48 1.69
N ALA A 176 25.78 -21.70 2.11
CA ALA A 176 26.98 -21.95 2.93
C ALA A 176 28.26 -21.59 2.18
N ILE A 177 28.37 -21.96 0.91
CA ILE A 177 29.51 -21.61 0.04
C ILE A 177 29.60 -20.09 -0.16
N VAL A 178 28.44 -19.40 -0.39
CA VAL A 178 28.45 -17.94 -0.54
C VAL A 178 28.93 -17.27 0.74
N ARG A 179 28.46 -17.70 1.91
CA ARG A 179 28.88 -17.12 3.22
C ARG A 179 30.36 -17.30 3.49
N GLU A 180 30.94 -18.43 3.08
CA GLU A 180 32.38 -18.68 3.21
C GLU A 180 33.19 -17.77 2.29
N ARG A 181 32.77 -17.60 1.03
CA ARG A 181 33.55 -16.87 0.02
C ARG A 181 33.31 -15.37 -0.01
N ALA A 182 32.14 -14.93 0.42
CA ALA A 182 31.69 -13.53 0.36
C ALA A 182 30.88 -13.17 1.62
N PRO A 183 31.51 -13.15 2.83
CA PRO A 183 30.82 -12.97 4.10
C PRO A 183 30.08 -11.63 4.23
N ASP A 184 30.51 -10.59 3.51
CA ASP A 184 29.92 -9.25 3.53
C ASP A 184 28.71 -9.11 2.58
N VAL A 185 28.46 -10.10 1.71
CA VAL A 185 27.36 -10.06 0.74
C VAL A 185 26.08 -10.54 1.41
N LEU A 186 25.01 -9.73 1.29
CA LEU A 186 23.71 -10.08 1.84
C LEU A 186 23.05 -11.17 0.99
N LEU A 187 22.42 -12.15 1.65
CA LEU A 187 21.84 -13.31 1.00
C LEU A 187 20.33 -13.35 1.13
N THR A 188 19.69 -13.75 0.03
CA THR A 188 18.26 -14.10 -0.02
C THR A 188 18.11 -15.49 -0.62
N LEU A 189 17.46 -16.41 0.09
CA LEU A 189 17.07 -17.72 -0.40
C LEU A 189 15.59 -17.67 -0.82
N SER A 190 15.28 -18.15 -2.01
CA SER A 190 13.90 -18.14 -2.51
C SER A 190 12.97 -19.00 -1.66
N SER A 191 13.47 -20.10 -1.13
CA SER A 191 12.77 -21.00 -0.20
C SER A 191 12.42 -20.38 1.16
N GLU A 192 13.17 -19.34 1.61
CA GLU A 192 12.88 -18.64 2.85
C GLU A 192 11.91 -17.45 2.66
N ILE A 193 11.92 -16.86 1.46
CA ILE A 193 11.07 -15.70 1.16
C ILE A 193 9.70 -16.13 0.66
N LEU A 194 9.67 -17.12 -0.26
CA LEU A 194 8.43 -17.58 -0.89
C LEU A 194 8.50 -19.08 -1.19
N PRO A 195 8.24 -19.97 -0.23
CA PRO A 195 8.20 -21.43 -0.45
C PRO A 195 6.93 -21.86 -1.20
N GLU A 196 6.65 -21.21 -2.32
CA GLU A 196 5.53 -21.53 -3.20
C GLU A 196 6.00 -22.09 -4.55
N VAL A 197 5.15 -22.91 -5.15
CA VAL A 197 5.28 -23.33 -6.55
C VAL A 197 5.27 -22.10 -7.46
N ARG A 198 5.75 -22.23 -8.67
CA ARG A 198 5.92 -21.18 -9.70
C ARG A 198 7.26 -20.46 -9.58
N GLU A 199 8.16 -20.89 -10.44
CA GLU A 199 9.55 -20.47 -10.47
C GLU A 199 9.74 -18.99 -10.77
N PHE A 200 8.90 -18.39 -11.66
CA PHE A 200 9.02 -16.98 -12.02
C PHE A 200 8.66 -16.07 -10.83
N GLU A 201 7.50 -16.27 -10.21
CA GLU A 201 7.03 -15.48 -9.08
C GLU A 201 8.00 -15.57 -7.90
N ARG A 202 8.51 -16.79 -7.62
CA ARG A 202 9.48 -17.03 -6.55
C ARG A 202 10.80 -16.33 -6.83
N THR A 203 11.34 -16.44 -8.05
CA THR A 203 12.59 -15.80 -8.44
C THR A 203 12.45 -14.27 -8.45
N SER A 204 11.37 -13.73 -9.01
CA SER A 204 11.10 -12.30 -9.04
C SER A 204 11.02 -11.72 -7.62
N THR A 205 10.30 -12.40 -6.71
CA THR A 205 10.17 -11.97 -5.30
C THR A 205 11.51 -12.05 -4.56
N ALA A 206 12.26 -13.13 -4.72
CA ALA A 206 13.58 -13.28 -4.09
C ALA A 206 14.60 -12.25 -4.61
N VAL A 207 14.62 -11.99 -5.90
CA VAL A 207 15.47 -10.96 -6.52
C VAL A 207 15.10 -9.57 -6.00
N THR A 208 13.81 -9.26 -5.93
CA THR A 208 13.36 -7.97 -5.39
C THR A 208 13.77 -7.81 -3.92
N ASN A 209 13.62 -8.87 -3.11
CA ASN A 209 14.08 -8.85 -1.72
C ASN A 209 15.59 -8.56 -1.64
N ALA A 210 16.40 -9.28 -2.39
CA ALA A 210 17.86 -9.07 -2.44
C ALA A 210 18.23 -7.67 -2.91
N TYR A 211 17.48 -7.12 -3.89
CA TYR A 211 17.71 -5.80 -4.47
C TYR A 211 17.49 -4.66 -3.46
N VAL A 212 16.48 -4.77 -2.61
CA VAL A 212 16.16 -3.72 -1.62
C VAL A 212 16.81 -3.97 -0.26
N MET A 213 17.28 -5.18 0.04
CA MET A 213 17.80 -5.56 1.35
C MET A 213 18.95 -4.67 1.84
N PRO A 214 20.01 -4.37 1.07
CA PRO A 214 21.09 -3.49 1.53
C PRO A 214 20.61 -2.06 1.80
N VAL A 215 19.68 -1.54 0.99
CA VAL A 215 19.07 -0.21 1.16
C VAL A 215 18.30 -0.13 2.47
N MET A 216 17.42 -1.10 2.71
CA MET A 216 16.62 -1.16 3.94
C MET A 216 17.45 -1.43 5.18
N SER A 217 18.52 -2.24 5.07
CA SER A 217 19.44 -2.49 6.19
C SER A 217 20.18 -1.22 6.62
N ARG A 218 20.68 -0.43 5.68
CA ARG A 218 21.31 0.86 5.97
C ARG A 218 20.32 1.85 6.57
N TYR A 219 19.14 1.97 5.96
CA TYR A 219 18.10 2.89 6.40
C TYR A 219 17.64 2.61 7.83
N LEU A 220 17.17 1.38 8.11
CA LEU A 220 16.68 1.01 9.43
C LEU A 220 17.81 1.06 10.49
N GLY A 221 19.05 0.73 10.10
CA GLY A 221 20.21 0.86 10.99
C GLY A 221 20.51 2.31 11.36
N SER A 222 20.46 3.23 10.40
CA SER A 222 20.59 4.67 10.64
C SER A 222 19.47 5.18 11.54
N LEU A 223 18.23 4.82 11.27
CA LEU A 223 17.07 5.23 12.06
C LEU A 223 17.19 4.77 13.52
N GLU A 224 17.55 3.51 13.76
CA GLU A 224 17.77 3.01 15.13
C GLU A 224 18.90 3.79 15.85
N THR A 225 19.99 4.10 15.15
CA THR A 225 21.10 4.83 15.72
C THR A 225 20.71 6.25 16.12
N GLU A 226 20.01 6.96 15.24
CA GLU A 226 19.59 8.34 15.49
C GLU A 226 18.53 8.44 16.59
N LEU A 227 17.58 7.50 16.65
CA LEU A 227 16.58 7.45 17.73
C LEU A 227 17.23 7.15 19.08
N ARG A 228 18.22 6.23 19.14
CA ARG A 228 19.02 5.99 20.37
C ARG A 228 19.80 7.23 20.81
N ARG A 229 20.35 8.01 19.87
CA ARG A 229 21.00 9.29 20.18
C ARG A 229 20.03 10.33 20.76
N LEU A 230 18.77 10.29 20.33
CA LEU A 230 17.69 11.10 20.92
C LEU A 230 17.27 10.58 22.31
N GLY A 231 17.77 9.41 22.74
CA GLY A 231 17.41 8.74 23.98
C GLY A 231 16.16 7.85 23.88
N VAL A 232 15.57 7.69 22.68
CA VAL A 232 14.45 6.80 22.46
C VAL A 232 14.96 5.38 22.28
N GLY A 233 14.72 4.54 23.31
CA GLY A 233 15.10 3.12 23.32
C GLY A 233 13.97 2.16 22.92
N ALA A 234 12.84 2.69 22.49
CA ALA A 234 11.68 1.92 22.09
C ALA A 234 11.96 0.99 20.89
N PRO A 235 11.37 -0.21 20.83
CA PRO A 235 11.48 -1.07 19.67
C PRO A 235 10.87 -0.41 18.44
N ILE A 236 11.56 -0.54 17.30
CA ILE A 236 11.04 -0.10 16.00
C ILE A 236 10.33 -1.27 15.35
N LEU A 237 9.04 -1.10 15.11
CA LEU A 237 8.21 -2.01 14.32
C LEU A 237 8.00 -1.40 12.92
N VAL A 238 8.06 -2.24 11.90
CA VAL A 238 7.91 -1.81 10.51
C VAL A 238 6.64 -2.41 9.94
N MET A 239 5.81 -1.57 9.34
CA MET A 239 4.57 -1.97 8.68
C MET A 239 4.86 -2.87 7.48
N GLN A 240 4.08 -3.92 7.33
CA GLN A 240 4.08 -4.82 6.19
C GLN A 240 2.99 -4.43 5.16
N SER A 241 3.18 -4.88 3.93
CA SER A 241 2.20 -4.73 2.84
C SER A 241 0.81 -5.32 3.15
N ASN A 242 0.76 -6.35 4.00
CA ASN A 242 -0.47 -7.05 4.41
C ASN A 242 -1.24 -6.34 5.52
N GLY A 243 -0.64 -5.28 6.12
CA GLY A 243 -1.20 -4.51 7.22
C GLY A 243 -0.73 -4.93 8.61
N GLY A 244 0.03 -6.01 8.74
CA GLY A 244 0.69 -6.35 9.99
C GLY A 244 1.97 -5.55 10.21
N VAL A 245 2.55 -5.68 11.41
CA VAL A 245 3.88 -5.13 11.70
C VAL A 245 4.85 -6.23 12.10
N MET A 246 6.13 -6.00 11.84
CA MET A 246 7.23 -6.88 12.21
C MET A 246 8.38 -6.05 12.80
N THR A 247 9.31 -6.69 13.50
CA THR A 247 10.48 -5.99 14.03
C THR A 247 11.38 -5.42 12.92
N ALA A 248 12.13 -4.35 13.20
CA ALA A 248 13.11 -3.80 12.27
C ALA A 248 14.15 -4.86 11.83
N ALA A 249 14.51 -5.79 12.71
CA ALA A 249 15.41 -6.90 12.39
C ALA A 249 14.81 -7.84 11.31
N SER A 250 13.53 -8.17 11.41
CA SER A 250 12.80 -8.93 10.38
C SER A 250 12.65 -8.13 9.09
N GLY A 251 12.36 -6.83 9.19
CA GLY A 251 12.27 -5.90 8.04
C GLY A 251 13.57 -5.77 7.25
N ARG A 252 14.74 -5.85 7.91
CA ARG A 252 16.04 -5.89 7.22
C ARG A 252 16.25 -7.16 6.42
N ARG A 253 15.79 -8.32 6.92
CA ARG A 253 15.97 -9.62 6.25
C ARG A 253 14.94 -9.87 5.15
N ARG A 254 13.71 -9.36 5.34
CA ARG A 254 12.56 -9.59 4.44
C ARG A 254 11.92 -8.27 3.98
N PRO A 255 12.70 -7.32 3.44
CA PRO A 255 12.18 -6.00 3.06
C PRO A 255 11.12 -6.04 1.96
N VAL A 256 11.02 -7.12 1.20
CA VAL A 256 9.95 -7.29 0.20
C VAL A 256 8.54 -7.21 0.81
N HIS A 257 8.39 -7.55 2.11
CA HIS A 257 7.13 -7.44 2.83
C HIS A 257 6.79 -6.00 3.27
N VAL A 258 7.72 -5.05 3.16
CA VAL A 258 7.52 -3.64 3.57
C VAL A 258 7.07 -2.76 2.41
N ILE A 259 7.12 -3.28 1.17
CA ILE A 259 6.76 -2.56 -0.04
C ILE A 259 5.27 -2.16 0.02
N GLU A 260 4.94 -0.89 -0.28
CA GLU A 260 3.58 -0.31 -0.18
C GLU A 260 2.98 -0.33 1.26
N SER A 261 3.82 -0.22 2.29
CA SER A 261 3.36 -0.26 3.69
C SER A 261 2.57 0.98 4.14
N GLY A 262 2.91 2.19 3.68
CA GLY A 262 2.19 3.41 4.03
C GLY A 262 0.71 3.38 3.64
N PRO A 263 0.37 3.05 2.38
CA PRO A 263 -1.03 2.89 1.97
C PRO A 263 -1.80 1.83 2.75
N ALA A 264 -1.15 0.73 3.14
CA ALA A 264 -1.75 -0.32 3.94
C ALA A 264 -2.24 0.22 5.29
N ALA A 265 -1.48 1.12 5.92
CA ALA A 265 -1.85 1.75 7.18
C ALA A 265 -3.17 2.55 7.08
N GLY A 266 -3.36 3.33 6.01
CA GLY A 266 -4.59 4.08 5.78
C GLY A 266 -5.82 3.17 5.63
N VAL A 267 -5.65 1.98 5.02
CA VAL A 267 -6.74 0.99 4.91
C VAL A 267 -7.09 0.40 6.27
N ILE A 268 -6.09 0.13 7.13
CA ILE A 268 -6.32 -0.33 8.50
C ILE A 268 -7.08 0.71 9.32
N ALA A 269 -6.64 1.98 9.27
CA ALA A 269 -7.36 3.07 9.92
C ALA A 269 -8.82 3.16 9.44
N THR A 270 -9.05 2.95 8.14
CA THR A 270 -10.39 2.91 7.56
C THR A 270 -11.23 1.76 8.10
N ALA A 271 -10.65 0.56 8.21
CA ALA A 271 -11.35 -0.61 8.74
C ALA A 271 -11.74 -0.41 10.23
N GLU A 272 -10.84 0.16 11.03
CA GLU A 272 -11.12 0.48 12.44
C GLU A 272 -12.19 1.56 12.57
N LEU A 273 -12.12 2.62 11.74
CA LEU A 273 -13.16 3.64 11.68
C LEU A 273 -14.52 3.03 11.31
N ALA A 274 -14.57 2.22 10.24
CA ALA A 274 -15.78 1.56 9.77
C ALA A 274 -16.42 0.67 10.85
N ARG A 275 -15.58 -0.09 11.58
CA ARG A 275 -16.01 -0.90 12.73
C ARG A 275 -16.60 -0.05 13.85
N ARG A 276 -15.93 1.06 14.20
CA ARG A 276 -16.32 1.98 15.29
C ARG A 276 -17.66 2.63 15.03
N ILE A 277 -17.96 3.00 13.79
CA ILE A 277 -19.22 3.65 13.41
C ILE A 277 -20.32 2.67 12.98
N GLY A 278 -20.08 1.35 13.08
CA GLY A 278 -21.05 0.32 12.70
C GLY A 278 -21.35 0.24 11.20
N ARG A 279 -20.42 0.67 10.33
CA ARG A 279 -20.53 0.58 8.87
C ARG A 279 -19.48 -0.40 8.32
N PRO A 280 -19.76 -1.71 8.32
CA PRO A 280 -18.76 -2.73 7.99
C PRO A 280 -18.31 -2.73 6.52
N ASN A 281 -19.05 -2.04 5.64
CA ASN A 281 -18.72 -1.91 4.24
C ASN A 281 -18.22 -0.49 3.97
N ALA A 282 -16.93 -0.36 3.67
CA ALA A 282 -16.28 0.92 3.40
C ALA A 282 -15.27 0.82 2.25
N ILE A 283 -15.10 1.92 1.55
CA ILE A 283 -14.03 2.11 0.56
C ILE A 283 -13.10 3.18 1.10
N SER A 284 -11.82 2.87 1.25
CA SER A 284 -10.80 3.86 1.55
C SER A 284 -10.39 4.59 0.28
N ILE A 285 -10.18 5.89 0.36
CA ILE A 285 -9.53 6.69 -0.67
C ILE A 285 -8.51 7.62 -0.03
N ASP A 286 -7.24 7.35 -0.31
CA ASP A 286 -6.10 8.17 0.08
C ASP A 286 -5.63 8.97 -1.12
N MET A 287 -5.62 10.30 -1.03
CA MET A 287 -5.10 11.15 -2.08
C MET A 287 -4.06 12.12 -1.55
N GLY A 288 -2.83 11.92 -2.00
CA GLY A 288 -1.71 12.81 -1.75
C GLY A 288 -1.44 13.80 -2.89
N GLY A 289 -0.17 14.21 -3.00
CA GLY A 289 0.28 15.11 -4.07
C GLY A 289 0.49 14.43 -5.42
N THR A 290 0.76 13.12 -5.45
CA THR A 290 1.20 12.39 -6.66
C THR A 290 0.20 11.35 -7.11
N THR A 291 -0.40 10.59 -6.18
CA THR A 291 -1.25 9.44 -6.46
C THR A 291 -2.51 9.44 -5.61
N ALA A 292 -3.52 8.71 -6.08
CA ALA A 292 -4.68 8.34 -5.29
C ALA A 292 -4.77 6.80 -5.19
N LYS A 293 -5.09 6.29 -4.00
CA LYS A 293 -5.11 4.87 -3.65
C LYS A 293 -6.45 4.49 -3.05
N ALA A 294 -7.04 3.39 -3.53
CA ALA A 294 -8.32 2.90 -3.04
C ALA A 294 -8.23 1.44 -2.60
N SER A 295 -8.97 1.07 -1.57
CA SER A 295 -9.14 -0.31 -1.12
C SER A 295 -10.55 -0.52 -0.58
N VAL A 296 -10.96 -1.80 -0.44
CA VAL A 296 -12.29 -2.19 0.04
C VAL A 296 -12.20 -2.92 1.38
N ILE A 297 -13.05 -2.52 2.30
CA ILE A 297 -13.39 -3.23 3.53
C ILE A 297 -14.81 -3.79 3.32
N GLU A 298 -14.98 -5.09 3.42
CA GLU A 298 -16.25 -5.78 3.20
C GLU A 298 -16.59 -6.64 4.41
N GLY A 299 -17.73 -6.39 5.03
CA GLY A 299 -18.11 -7.07 6.28
C GLY A 299 -17.14 -6.82 7.42
N GLY A 300 -16.43 -5.68 7.45
CA GLY A 300 -15.39 -5.35 8.43
C GLY A 300 -14.04 -6.02 8.17
N ALA A 301 -13.91 -6.84 7.11
CA ALA A 301 -12.69 -7.55 6.79
C ALA A 301 -11.87 -6.84 5.69
N LEU A 302 -10.56 -6.77 5.89
CA LEU A 302 -9.60 -6.29 4.89
C LEU A 302 -9.51 -7.27 3.73
N LYS A 303 -9.55 -6.77 2.51
CA LYS A 303 -9.26 -7.59 1.33
C LYS A 303 -7.76 -7.65 1.10
N ARG A 304 -7.26 -8.88 0.97
CA ARG A 304 -5.84 -9.17 0.71
C ARG A 304 -5.66 -9.86 -0.63
N THR A 305 -4.52 -9.62 -1.24
CA THR A 305 -4.06 -10.33 -2.44
C THR A 305 -2.78 -11.07 -2.11
N GLY A 306 -2.56 -12.20 -2.79
CA GLY A 306 -1.30 -12.95 -2.68
C GLY A 306 -0.22 -12.45 -3.64
N GLU A 307 -0.56 -11.58 -4.59
CA GLU A 307 0.39 -11.06 -5.58
C GLU A 307 0.01 -9.64 -6.01
N PHE A 308 1.02 -8.81 -6.27
CA PHE A 308 0.87 -7.47 -6.85
C PHE A 308 2.08 -7.11 -7.71
N GLU A 309 1.94 -6.09 -8.54
CA GLU A 309 3.04 -5.57 -9.36
C GLU A 309 3.45 -4.19 -8.85
N ILE A 310 4.76 -3.94 -8.78
CA ILE A 310 5.31 -2.63 -8.46
C ILE A 310 5.91 -1.98 -9.70
N GLY A 311 5.70 -0.68 -9.88
CA GLY A 311 6.25 0.07 -11.01
C GLY A 311 5.51 -0.14 -12.32
N GLY A 312 4.32 -0.71 -12.28
CA GLY A 312 3.46 -0.84 -13.46
C GLY A 312 2.88 0.50 -13.90
N MET A 313 2.72 0.69 -15.21
CA MET A 313 2.05 1.86 -15.76
C MET A 313 0.54 1.82 -15.46
N LEU A 314 0.04 2.85 -14.77
CA LEU A 314 -1.34 3.35 -14.83
C LEU A 314 -2.46 2.69 -14.04
N SER A 315 -2.27 1.64 -13.28
CA SER A 315 -3.31 1.17 -12.33
C SER A 315 -2.85 -0.12 -11.67
N GLN A 316 -2.10 0.01 -10.62
CA GLN A 316 -1.86 -1.12 -9.72
C GLN A 316 -3.23 -1.53 -9.15
N GLY A 317 -3.53 -2.83 -9.19
CA GLY A 317 -4.80 -3.38 -8.71
C GLY A 317 -5.83 -3.74 -9.78
N SER A 318 -5.76 -3.19 -11.00
CA SER A 318 -6.59 -3.68 -12.10
C SER A 318 -6.10 -5.04 -12.58
N ARG A 319 -7.01 -6.02 -12.64
CA ARG A 319 -6.71 -7.34 -13.22
C ARG A 319 -6.42 -7.29 -14.72
N LEU A 320 -6.83 -6.22 -15.38
CA LEU A 320 -6.75 -6.05 -16.84
C LEU A 320 -5.39 -5.49 -17.30
N ASN A 321 -4.65 -4.78 -16.43
CA ASN A 321 -3.40 -4.09 -16.79
C ASN A 321 -2.15 -4.71 -16.15
N ARG A 322 -2.12 -6.04 -16.02
CA ARG A 322 -0.96 -6.76 -15.48
C ARG A 322 0.13 -6.95 -16.53
N GLY A 323 1.40 -6.97 -16.09
CA GLY A 323 2.57 -7.24 -16.94
C GLY A 323 3.40 -6.00 -17.27
N SER A 324 3.12 -4.85 -16.62
CA SER A 324 3.89 -3.62 -16.81
C SER A 324 4.87 -3.30 -15.68
N GLY A 325 4.87 -4.09 -14.60
CA GLY A 325 5.71 -3.89 -13.42
C GLY A 325 6.50 -5.13 -13.01
N PHE A 326 7.13 -5.06 -11.82
CA PHE A 326 7.78 -6.21 -11.19
C PHE A 326 6.76 -6.98 -10.36
N LEU A 327 6.53 -8.23 -10.74
CA LEU A 327 5.59 -9.08 -10.03
C LEU A 327 6.20 -9.55 -8.70
N LEU A 328 5.49 -9.29 -7.62
CA LEU A 328 5.79 -9.75 -6.27
C LEU A 328 4.67 -10.67 -5.79
N ARG A 329 5.06 -11.80 -5.22
CA ARG A 329 4.12 -12.72 -4.60
C ARG A 329 4.34 -12.73 -3.09
N VAL A 330 3.80 -11.72 -2.44
CA VAL A 330 3.74 -11.58 -0.98
C VAL A 330 2.33 -11.15 -0.59
N PRO A 331 1.86 -11.55 0.60
CA PRO A 331 0.57 -11.07 1.09
C PRO A 331 0.58 -9.54 1.19
N ALA A 332 -0.41 -8.90 0.58
CA ALA A 332 -0.58 -7.45 0.62
C ALA A 332 -2.06 -7.10 0.77
N ILE A 333 -2.37 -5.95 1.34
CA ILE A 333 -3.70 -5.37 1.24
C ILE A 333 -3.97 -5.07 -0.24
N ASP A 334 -5.18 -5.38 -0.68
CA ASP A 334 -5.59 -5.18 -2.06
C ASP A 334 -5.89 -3.70 -2.31
N ILE A 335 -4.91 -3.00 -2.86
CA ILE A 335 -4.94 -1.55 -3.10
C ILE A 335 -4.85 -1.31 -4.61
N ALA A 336 -5.75 -0.50 -5.14
CA ALA A 336 -5.64 0.05 -6.48
C ALA A 336 -5.07 1.46 -6.41
N GLU A 337 -4.06 1.74 -7.23
CA GLU A 337 -3.41 3.05 -7.31
C GLU A 337 -3.60 3.65 -8.70
N VAL A 338 -3.81 4.96 -8.74
CA VAL A 338 -3.85 5.75 -9.98
C VAL A 338 -2.94 6.96 -9.85
N GLY A 339 -2.24 7.31 -10.93
CA GLY A 339 -1.44 8.53 -11.02
C GLY A 339 -2.33 9.76 -11.12
N ALA A 340 -3.02 10.09 -10.02
CA ALA A 340 -3.84 11.28 -9.86
C ALA A 340 -3.65 11.83 -8.45
N GLY A 341 -3.03 13.00 -8.34
CA GLY A 341 -2.76 13.70 -7.08
C GLY A 341 -2.81 15.21 -7.30
N GLY A 342 -2.63 15.99 -6.24
CA GLY A 342 -2.66 17.46 -6.32
C GLY A 342 -1.66 18.04 -7.33
N GLY A 343 -0.48 17.45 -7.45
CA GLY A 343 0.57 17.85 -8.38
C GLY A 343 0.42 17.26 -9.79
N SER A 344 -0.65 16.53 -10.11
CA SER A 344 -0.86 15.96 -11.44
C SER A 344 -0.85 17.04 -12.52
N LEU A 345 0.01 16.85 -13.52
CA LEU A 345 0.15 17.78 -14.65
C LEU A 345 -1.11 17.76 -15.52
N VAL A 346 -1.48 18.93 -15.97
CA VAL A 346 -2.64 19.15 -16.84
C VAL A 346 -2.15 19.45 -18.26
N ARG A 347 -2.69 18.75 -19.26
CA ARG A 347 -2.36 18.98 -20.67
C ARG A 347 -3.60 18.89 -21.54
N VAL A 348 -3.62 19.69 -22.58
CA VAL A 348 -4.57 19.57 -23.68
C VAL A 348 -3.78 19.02 -24.86
N ASP A 349 -4.26 17.91 -25.44
CA ASP A 349 -3.60 17.32 -26.61
C ASP A 349 -4.05 17.99 -27.92
N ASP A 350 -3.41 17.61 -29.05
CA ASP A 350 -3.69 18.17 -30.37
C ASP A 350 -5.13 17.92 -30.86
N ALA A 351 -5.83 16.94 -30.25
CA ALA A 351 -7.24 16.67 -30.52
C ALA A 351 -8.19 17.48 -29.60
N GLY A 352 -7.64 18.37 -28.77
CA GLY A 352 -8.42 19.16 -27.80
C GLY A 352 -8.92 18.37 -26.59
N GLN A 353 -8.33 17.19 -26.30
CA GLN A 353 -8.70 16.42 -25.12
C GLN A 353 -7.91 16.89 -23.89
N LEU A 354 -8.63 17.05 -22.78
CA LEU A 354 -8.05 17.43 -21.50
C LEU A 354 -7.54 16.19 -20.75
N HIS A 355 -6.26 16.19 -20.41
CA HIS A 355 -5.60 15.16 -19.63
C HIS A 355 -5.12 15.70 -18.28
N VAL A 356 -5.30 14.91 -17.19
CA VAL A 356 -4.80 15.20 -15.86
C VAL A 356 -3.94 14.03 -15.38
N GLY A 357 -2.63 14.23 -15.23
CA GLY A 357 -1.68 13.17 -14.94
C GLY A 357 -1.48 12.19 -16.12
N PRO A 358 -0.82 11.03 -15.93
CA PRO A 358 -0.30 10.49 -14.67
C PRO A 358 0.98 11.18 -14.18
N GLN A 359 1.65 12.00 -15.00
CA GLN A 359 2.84 12.73 -14.60
C GLN A 359 2.47 13.76 -13.52
N SER A 360 3.39 13.95 -12.59
CA SER A 360 3.25 14.89 -11.48
C SER A 360 4.41 15.87 -11.45
N ALA A 361 4.12 17.11 -11.09
CA ALA A 361 5.14 18.14 -10.80
C ALA A 361 5.97 17.81 -9.54
N GLY A 362 5.56 16.81 -8.75
CA GLY A 362 6.20 16.45 -7.49
C GLY A 362 6.06 17.56 -6.44
N ALA A 363 7.01 17.56 -5.49
CA ALA A 363 7.12 18.61 -4.47
C ALA A 363 7.95 19.80 -4.98
N ILE A 364 8.99 19.52 -5.74
CA ILE A 364 9.91 20.48 -6.36
C ILE A 364 10.09 20.09 -7.83
N PRO A 365 9.82 20.99 -8.80
CA PRO A 365 9.39 22.39 -8.62
C PRO A 365 7.96 22.54 -8.12
N GLY A 366 7.13 21.47 -8.14
CA GLY A 366 5.75 21.48 -7.66
C GLY A 366 4.77 22.24 -8.56
N PRO A 367 3.51 22.39 -8.11
CA PRO A 367 2.49 23.23 -8.74
C PRO A 367 2.98 24.65 -8.99
N ALA A 368 2.50 25.28 -10.07
CA ALA A 368 2.91 26.64 -10.41
C ALA A 368 2.62 27.65 -9.27
N CYS A 369 1.51 27.47 -8.56
CA CYS A 369 1.13 28.29 -7.41
C CYS A 369 2.05 28.18 -6.20
N TYR A 370 2.96 27.20 -6.14
CA TYR A 370 3.93 27.12 -5.02
C TYR A 370 5.07 28.13 -5.11
N GLY A 371 5.24 28.76 -6.28
CA GLY A 371 6.30 29.76 -6.50
C GLY A 371 7.72 29.20 -6.47
N GLN A 372 7.89 27.87 -6.59
CA GLN A 372 9.17 27.18 -6.53
C GLN A 372 9.73 26.80 -7.91
N GLY A 373 9.27 27.49 -8.96
CA GLY A 373 9.75 27.29 -10.33
C GLY A 373 8.87 26.36 -11.19
N GLY A 374 7.73 25.88 -10.67
CA GLY A 374 6.71 25.17 -11.44
C GLY A 374 6.19 26.03 -12.61
N LYS A 375 6.11 25.45 -13.82
CA LYS A 375 5.70 26.14 -15.05
C LYS A 375 4.47 25.54 -15.70
N GLU A 376 4.14 24.32 -15.36
CA GLU A 376 3.01 23.58 -15.93
C GLU A 376 1.80 23.65 -15.00
N ALA A 377 0.61 23.70 -15.61
CA ALA A 377 -0.65 23.68 -14.89
C ALA A 377 -0.83 22.34 -14.16
N THR A 378 -1.33 22.39 -12.92
CA THR A 378 -1.62 21.21 -12.11
C THR A 378 -3.04 21.21 -11.57
N LEU A 379 -3.47 20.07 -11.01
CA LEU A 379 -4.75 19.95 -10.34
C LEU A 379 -4.86 20.90 -9.12
N THR A 380 -3.74 21.15 -8.40
CA THR A 380 -3.70 22.13 -7.30
C THR A 380 -3.93 23.55 -7.82
N ASP A 381 -3.33 23.94 -8.94
CA ASP A 381 -3.55 25.27 -9.53
C ASP A 381 -5.03 25.46 -9.92
N ALA A 382 -5.67 24.44 -10.47
CA ALA A 382 -7.10 24.46 -10.76
C ALA A 382 -7.94 24.66 -9.49
N ASN A 383 -7.62 23.96 -8.38
CA ASN A 383 -8.34 24.10 -7.11
C ASN A 383 -8.16 25.49 -6.47
N VAL A 384 -7.00 26.13 -6.65
CA VAL A 384 -6.76 27.51 -6.24
C VAL A 384 -7.61 28.49 -7.06
N VAL A 385 -7.67 28.29 -8.39
CA VAL A 385 -8.50 29.11 -9.29
C VAL A 385 -9.99 28.98 -8.93
N LEU A 386 -10.46 27.75 -8.64
CA LEU A 386 -11.84 27.47 -8.27
C LEU A 386 -12.21 28.04 -6.89
N GLY A 387 -11.24 28.46 -6.07
CA GLY A 387 -11.47 28.94 -4.70
C GLY A 387 -11.73 27.79 -3.71
N TYR A 388 -11.47 26.54 -4.06
CA TYR A 388 -11.61 25.39 -3.17
C TYR A 388 -10.49 25.35 -2.13
N LEU A 389 -9.28 25.76 -2.51
CA LEU A 389 -8.17 25.98 -1.60
C LEU A 389 -8.08 27.46 -1.18
N HIS A 390 -7.44 27.71 -0.04
CA HIS A 390 -7.17 29.08 0.38
C HIS A 390 -6.30 29.78 -0.69
N PRO A 391 -6.63 31.05 -1.09
CA PRO A 391 -5.97 31.68 -2.23
C PRO A 391 -4.50 32.04 -2.00
N GLU A 392 -4.04 32.12 -0.76
CA GLU A 392 -2.71 32.62 -0.41
C GLU A 392 -1.84 31.59 0.33
N ARG A 393 -2.41 30.49 0.80
CA ARG A 393 -1.66 29.48 1.56
C ARG A 393 -2.36 28.14 1.61
N LEU A 394 -1.59 27.06 1.67
CA LEU A 394 -2.12 25.74 2.07
C LEU A 394 -2.39 25.69 3.59
N PRO A 395 -3.23 24.76 4.06
CA PRO A 395 -3.43 24.53 5.48
C PRO A 395 -2.12 24.34 6.27
N SER A 396 -1.10 23.73 5.67
CA SER A 396 0.25 23.57 6.24
C SER A 396 1.04 24.88 6.42
N GLY A 397 0.54 26.00 5.89
CA GLY A 397 1.19 27.32 5.96
C GLY A 397 2.06 27.65 4.73
N LEU A 398 2.18 26.76 3.74
CA LEU A 398 2.87 27.06 2.49
C LEU A 398 2.15 28.18 1.73
N ALA A 399 2.86 29.25 1.41
CA ALA A 399 2.33 30.37 0.62
C ALA A 399 1.95 29.91 -0.79
N LEU A 400 0.84 30.45 -1.31
CA LEU A 400 0.35 30.17 -2.66
C LEU A 400 0.30 31.46 -3.48
N ASP A 401 0.70 31.36 -4.76
CA ASP A 401 0.56 32.40 -5.76
C ASP A 401 -0.68 32.14 -6.64
N ARG A 402 -1.80 32.77 -6.27
CA ARG A 402 -3.05 32.65 -7.03
C ARG A 402 -2.96 33.23 -8.44
N ALA A 403 -2.19 34.30 -8.62
CA ALA A 403 -2.04 34.93 -9.92
C ALA A 403 -1.34 33.97 -10.88
N ARG A 404 -0.29 33.29 -10.41
CA ARG A 404 0.43 32.30 -11.17
C ARG A 404 -0.43 31.07 -11.49
N ALA A 405 -1.21 30.57 -10.54
CA ALA A 405 -2.19 29.50 -10.80
C ALA A 405 -3.15 29.87 -11.93
N ARG A 406 -3.70 31.10 -11.86
CA ARG A 406 -4.64 31.60 -12.88
C ARG A 406 -3.98 31.72 -14.26
N GLU A 407 -2.77 32.23 -14.31
CA GLU A 407 -1.98 32.39 -15.53
C GLU A 407 -1.77 31.04 -16.25
N VAL A 408 -1.25 30.03 -15.55
CA VAL A 408 -0.97 28.72 -16.17
C VAL A 408 -2.25 28.00 -16.61
N ILE A 409 -3.34 28.08 -15.86
CA ILE A 409 -4.64 27.55 -16.27
C ILE A 409 -5.19 28.31 -17.49
N ALA A 410 -5.06 29.63 -17.52
CA ALA A 410 -5.52 30.45 -18.65
C ALA A 410 -4.77 30.11 -19.94
N GLU A 411 -3.45 30.00 -19.87
CA GLU A 411 -2.60 29.77 -21.03
C GLU A 411 -2.63 28.35 -21.56
N GLN A 412 -2.52 27.37 -20.64
CA GLN A 412 -2.31 25.97 -21.01
C GLN A 412 -3.60 25.17 -21.13
N VAL A 413 -4.72 25.66 -20.58
CA VAL A 413 -5.99 24.94 -20.60
C VAL A 413 -7.12 25.76 -21.21
N ALA A 414 -7.40 26.96 -20.66
CA ALA A 414 -8.56 27.75 -21.07
C ALA A 414 -8.45 28.22 -22.52
N ARG A 415 -7.31 28.80 -22.91
CA ARG A 415 -7.09 29.29 -24.26
C ARG A 415 -7.15 28.20 -25.35
N PRO A 416 -6.46 27.04 -25.19
CA PRO A 416 -6.57 25.94 -26.14
C PRO A 416 -7.99 25.38 -26.30
N LEU A 417 -8.79 25.39 -25.24
CA LEU A 417 -10.15 24.85 -25.25
C LEU A 417 -11.23 25.91 -25.55
N GLY A 418 -10.87 27.17 -25.67
CA GLY A 418 -11.84 28.26 -25.88
C GLY A 418 -12.80 28.48 -24.72
N LEU A 419 -12.35 28.22 -23.49
CA LEU A 419 -13.15 28.28 -22.27
C LEU A 419 -12.77 29.49 -21.40
N SER A 420 -13.66 29.88 -20.48
CA SER A 420 -13.26 30.76 -19.38
C SER A 420 -12.30 30.03 -18.43
N VAL A 421 -11.48 30.77 -17.68
CA VAL A 421 -10.48 30.18 -16.77
C VAL A 421 -11.16 29.32 -15.69
N GLU A 422 -12.30 29.77 -15.17
CA GLU A 422 -13.09 29.05 -14.20
C GLU A 422 -13.69 27.76 -14.78
N ALA A 423 -14.23 27.82 -15.98
CA ALA A 423 -14.77 26.63 -16.66
C ALA A 423 -13.66 25.60 -16.98
N ALA A 424 -12.49 26.08 -17.41
CA ALA A 424 -11.32 25.23 -17.64
C ALA A 424 -10.83 24.57 -16.35
N ALA A 425 -10.67 25.33 -15.26
CA ALA A 425 -10.29 24.81 -13.95
C ALA A 425 -11.31 23.79 -13.41
N HIS A 426 -12.61 24.02 -13.60
CA HIS A 426 -13.64 23.05 -13.21
C HIS A 426 -13.60 21.78 -14.06
N GLY A 427 -13.31 21.90 -15.36
CA GLY A 427 -13.05 20.75 -16.23
C GLY A 427 -11.87 19.89 -15.74
N VAL A 428 -10.77 20.53 -15.35
CA VAL A 428 -9.60 19.88 -14.75
C VAL A 428 -9.98 19.12 -13.47
N TYR A 429 -10.77 19.75 -12.57
CA TYR A 429 -11.25 19.13 -11.34
C TYR A 429 -12.10 17.88 -11.64
N LEU A 430 -13.05 17.95 -12.58
CA LEU A 430 -13.91 16.82 -12.94
C LEU A 430 -13.13 15.66 -13.58
N VAL A 431 -12.15 15.95 -14.45
CA VAL A 431 -11.26 14.92 -15.02
C VAL A 431 -10.42 14.27 -13.92
N GLY A 432 -9.96 15.06 -12.95
CA GLY A 432 -9.29 14.54 -11.75
C GLY A 432 -10.18 13.57 -10.96
N CYS A 433 -11.44 13.96 -10.65
CA CYS A 433 -12.43 13.09 -10.01
C CYS A 433 -12.65 11.79 -10.80
N ALA A 434 -12.84 11.87 -12.12
CA ALA A 434 -13.07 10.71 -12.96
C ALA A 434 -11.88 9.74 -12.97
N ARG A 435 -10.65 10.25 -12.94
CA ARG A 435 -9.44 9.42 -12.81
C ARG A 435 -9.36 8.70 -11.48
N MET A 436 -9.63 9.39 -10.37
CA MET A 436 -9.64 8.78 -9.04
C MET A 436 -10.76 7.74 -8.90
N ALA A 437 -11.94 8.00 -9.49
CA ALA A 437 -13.03 7.04 -9.52
C ALA A 437 -12.64 5.71 -10.18
N ARG A 438 -11.63 5.69 -11.08
CA ARG A 438 -11.09 4.45 -11.65
C ARG A 438 -10.43 3.56 -10.59
N ALA A 439 -9.72 4.13 -9.60
CA ALA A 439 -9.17 3.34 -8.50
C ALA A 439 -10.29 2.68 -7.68
N VAL A 440 -11.37 3.41 -7.40
CA VAL A 440 -12.54 2.86 -6.71
C VAL A 440 -13.20 1.75 -7.53
N ARG A 441 -13.39 1.96 -8.83
CA ARG A 441 -13.96 0.93 -9.73
C ARG A 441 -13.09 -0.33 -9.79
N ALA A 442 -11.78 -0.19 -9.80
CA ALA A 442 -10.84 -1.32 -9.85
C ALA A 442 -10.96 -2.23 -8.62
N VAL A 443 -11.29 -1.69 -7.44
CA VAL A 443 -11.47 -2.49 -6.22
C VAL A 443 -12.92 -2.90 -5.95
N THR A 444 -13.89 -2.32 -6.67
CA THR A 444 -15.33 -2.62 -6.52
C THR A 444 -15.92 -3.27 -7.76
N ILE A 445 -16.30 -2.49 -8.76
CA ILE A 445 -17.08 -2.91 -9.94
C ILE A 445 -16.35 -3.98 -10.75
N GLU A 446 -15.04 -3.81 -10.99
CA GLU A 446 -14.21 -4.81 -11.70
C GLU A 446 -14.11 -6.15 -10.94
N ARG A 447 -14.58 -6.20 -9.71
CA ARG A 447 -14.61 -7.38 -8.82
C ARG A 447 -16.03 -7.82 -8.45
N GLY A 448 -17.02 -7.34 -9.19
CA GLY A 448 -18.42 -7.71 -9.01
C GLY A 448 -19.07 -7.15 -7.75
N ARG A 449 -18.58 -5.99 -7.24
CA ARG A 449 -19.15 -5.30 -6.09
C ARG A 449 -19.86 -4.03 -6.50
N ASP A 450 -21.02 -3.77 -5.92
CA ASP A 450 -21.73 -2.50 -6.12
C ASP A 450 -21.18 -1.44 -5.17
N ALA A 451 -20.56 -0.39 -5.73
CA ALA A 451 -19.98 0.69 -4.93
C ALA A 451 -21.03 1.43 -4.08
N ARG A 452 -22.30 1.40 -4.45
CA ARG A 452 -23.42 2.05 -3.74
C ARG A 452 -23.69 1.46 -2.36
N GLU A 453 -23.28 0.21 -2.12
CA GLU A 453 -23.42 -0.49 -0.83
C GLU A 453 -22.36 -0.09 0.21
N PHE A 454 -21.42 0.79 -0.17
CA PHE A 454 -20.28 1.18 0.65
C PHE A 454 -20.35 2.65 1.04
N ALA A 455 -19.75 2.97 2.20
CA ALA A 455 -19.39 4.34 2.53
C ALA A 455 -17.98 4.65 2.01
N LEU A 456 -17.76 5.86 1.49
CA LEU A 456 -16.44 6.32 1.06
C LEU A 456 -15.73 7.02 2.20
N VAL A 457 -14.59 6.50 2.66
CA VAL A 457 -13.73 7.14 3.68
C VAL A 457 -12.58 7.85 2.97
N ALA A 458 -12.57 9.17 3.03
CA ALA A 458 -11.64 10.02 2.31
C ALA A 458 -10.60 10.65 3.24
N PHE A 459 -9.33 10.46 2.91
CA PHE A 459 -8.20 10.98 3.66
C PHE A 459 -7.01 11.29 2.74
N GLY A 460 -5.84 11.62 3.35
CA GLY A 460 -4.76 12.27 2.63
C GLY A 460 -5.01 13.77 2.46
N GLY A 461 -3.98 14.53 2.12
CA GLY A 461 -4.07 16.00 2.06
C GLY A 461 -5.07 16.54 1.04
N ASN A 462 -5.40 15.75 0.00
CA ASN A 462 -6.32 16.15 -1.06
C ASN A 462 -7.62 15.31 -1.11
N GLY A 463 -7.66 14.11 -0.50
CA GLY A 463 -8.82 13.23 -0.58
C GLY A 463 -10.16 13.89 -0.24
N PRO A 464 -10.28 14.61 0.88
CA PRO A 464 -11.52 15.27 1.29
C PRO A 464 -12.05 16.35 0.32
N LEU A 465 -11.16 16.91 -0.51
CA LEU A 465 -11.54 17.92 -1.49
C LEU A 465 -12.31 17.33 -2.68
N PHE A 466 -12.02 16.09 -3.05
CA PHE A 466 -12.59 15.41 -4.23
C PHE A 466 -13.69 14.40 -3.87
N ALA A 467 -13.78 14.03 -2.60
CA ALA A 467 -14.55 12.88 -2.14
C ALA A 467 -16.04 12.95 -2.47
N ALA A 468 -16.68 14.09 -2.24
CA ALA A 468 -18.13 14.24 -2.45
C ALA A 468 -18.52 14.12 -3.93
N GLU A 469 -17.74 14.75 -4.84
CA GLU A 469 -17.98 14.69 -6.27
C GLU A 469 -17.70 13.29 -6.84
N MET A 470 -16.60 12.68 -6.40
CA MET A 470 -16.26 11.31 -6.77
C MET A 470 -17.33 10.32 -6.30
N ALA A 471 -17.79 10.43 -5.05
CA ALA A 471 -18.85 9.60 -4.49
C ALA A 471 -20.17 9.75 -5.29
N ARG A 472 -20.52 11.00 -5.64
CA ARG A 472 -21.71 11.29 -6.47
C ARG A 472 -21.60 10.63 -7.84
N SER A 473 -20.44 10.67 -8.48
CA SER A 473 -20.21 10.04 -9.80
C SER A 473 -20.29 8.50 -9.77
N LEU A 474 -20.13 7.89 -8.60
CA LEU A 474 -20.20 6.44 -8.37
C LEU A 474 -21.51 6.00 -7.73
N GLY A 475 -22.43 6.94 -7.45
CA GLY A 475 -23.69 6.66 -6.77
C GLY A 475 -23.55 6.36 -5.27
N ILE A 476 -22.39 6.67 -4.66
CA ILE A 476 -22.15 6.46 -3.24
C ILE A 476 -22.84 7.56 -2.43
N GLY A 477 -23.78 7.18 -1.56
CA GLY A 477 -24.60 8.12 -0.81
C GLY A 477 -23.89 8.79 0.38
N THR A 478 -22.84 8.18 0.92
CA THR A 478 -22.18 8.62 2.16
C THR A 478 -20.68 8.74 2.00
N VAL A 479 -20.13 9.89 2.37
CA VAL A 479 -18.69 10.12 2.53
C VAL A 479 -18.37 10.40 4.00
N LEU A 480 -17.26 9.84 4.46
CA LEU A 480 -16.70 10.06 5.80
C LEU A 480 -15.32 10.69 5.67
N VAL A 481 -15.06 11.73 6.45
CA VAL A 481 -13.75 12.35 6.56
C VAL A 481 -13.31 12.30 8.01
N PRO A 482 -12.29 11.48 8.35
CA PRO A 482 -11.81 11.35 9.73
C PRO A 482 -11.15 12.64 10.22
N PRO A 483 -10.99 12.83 11.54
CA PRO A 483 -10.19 13.92 12.07
C PRO A 483 -8.73 13.82 11.61
N ALA A 484 -8.12 14.97 11.28
CA ALA A 484 -6.76 15.07 10.73
C ALA A 484 -6.52 14.10 9.54
N PRO A 485 -7.30 14.24 8.47
CA PRO A 485 -7.27 13.31 7.35
C PRO A 485 -5.89 13.24 6.66
N GLY A 486 -5.10 14.32 6.73
CA GLY A 486 -3.76 14.37 6.11
C GLY A 486 -2.70 13.54 6.83
N VAL A 487 -2.97 13.04 8.05
CA VAL A 487 -2.07 12.15 8.82
C VAL A 487 -2.74 10.83 9.20
N PHE A 488 -3.86 10.51 8.58
CA PHE A 488 -4.70 9.35 8.93
C PHE A 488 -3.97 8.00 8.75
N SER A 489 -3.09 7.89 7.74
CA SER A 489 -2.23 6.71 7.58
C SER A 489 -1.32 6.47 8.79
N ALA A 490 -0.74 7.53 9.35
CA ALA A 490 0.09 7.41 10.56
C ALA A 490 -0.72 6.94 11.79
N VAL A 491 -2.03 7.26 11.86
CA VAL A 491 -2.95 6.70 12.87
C VAL A 491 -3.11 5.20 12.67
N GLY A 492 -3.29 4.74 11.44
CA GLY A 492 -3.46 3.33 11.12
C GLY A 492 -2.25 2.46 11.48
N LEU A 493 -1.04 3.02 11.48
CA LEU A 493 0.14 2.33 12.00
C LEU A 493 -0.06 1.88 13.45
N LEU A 494 -0.64 2.75 14.29
CA LEU A 494 -0.85 2.49 15.70
C LEU A 494 -1.99 1.50 15.99
N GLU A 495 -2.86 1.26 15.00
CA GLU A 495 -3.93 0.26 15.06
C GLU A 495 -3.51 -1.11 14.51
N SER A 496 -2.30 -1.22 13.94
CA SER A 496 -1.79 -2.44 13.33
C SER A 496 -1.38 -3.48 14.37
N GLU A 497 -1.49 -4.76 14.02
CA GLU A 497 -1.15 -5.89 14.85
C GLU A 497 0.16 -6.54 14.41
N ASN A 498 0.89 -7.16 15.35
CA ASN A 498 2.02 -8.01 15.00
C ASN A 498 1.47 -9.28 14.37
N GLU A 499 1.78 -9.47 13.08
CA GLU A 499 1.35 -10.68 12.38
C GLU A 499 2.41 -11.21 11.42
N HIS A 500 2.47 -12.54 11.31
CA HIS A 500 3.28 -13.24 10.33
C HIS A 500 2.40 -14.10 9.43
N HIS A 501 2.64 -14.01 8.13
CA HIS A 501 1.98 -14.83 7.12
C HIS A 501 2.97 -15.89 6.61
N LEU A 502 2.62 -17.14 6.77
CA LEU A 502 3.38 -18.26 6.26
C LEU A 502 2.58 -19.01 5.21
N VAL A 503 3.29 -19.49 4.20
CA VAL A 503 2.70 -20.27 3.12
C VAL A 503 3.58 -21.47 2.83
N ARG A 504 2.96 -22.56 2.36
CA ARG A 504 3.68 -23.76 1.88
C ARG A 504 2.91 -24.45 0.79
N SER A 505 3.55 -24.72 -0.34
CA SER A 505 2.97 -25.53 -1.41
C SER A 505 2.96 -27.02 -1.05
N ILE A 506 1.85 -27.70 -1.33
CA ILE A 506 1.71 -29.15 -1.10
C ILE A 506 1.27 -29.93 -2.36
N LEU A 507 0.62 -29.29 -3.32
CA LEU A 507 0.20 -29.83 -4.62
C LEU A 507 -0.44 -31.24 -4.53
N ARG A 508 -1.58 -31.34 -3.83
CA ARG A 508 -2.31 -32.61 -3.64
C ARG A 508 -3.76 -32.52 -4.11
N PRO A 509 -4.35 -33.62 -4.60
CA PRO A 509 -5.79 -33.64 -4.87
C PRO A 509 -6.57 -33.46 -3.57
N LEU A 510 -7.71 -32.79 -3.62
CA LEU A 510 -8.63 -32.64 -2.48
C LEU A 510 -9.51 -33.90 -2.39
N VAL A 511 -9.05 -34.88 -1.63
CA VAL A 511 -9.75 -36.14 -1.37
C VAL A 511 -9.66 -36.50 0.12
N PRO A 512 -10.54 -37.36 0.67
CA PRO A 512 -10.50 -37.71 2.08
C PRO A 512 -9.12 -38.14 2.60
N GLY A 513 -8.38 -38.92 1.82
CA GLY A 513 -7.03 -39.38 2.17
C GLY A 513 -5.95 -38.30 2.28
N THR A 514 -6.20 -37.06 1.83
CA THR A 514 -5.25 -35.94 1.94
C THR A 514 -5.49 -35.05 3.15
N VAL A 515 -6.63 -35.17 3.84
CA VAL A 515 -7.00 -34.30 4.99
C VAL A 515 -5.96 -34.38 6.11
N ASP A 516 -5.47 -35.57 6.45
CA ASP A 516 -4.47 -35.74 7.51
C ASP A 516 -3.12 -35.11 7.14
N ALA A 517 -2.70 -35.24 5.86
CA ALA A 517 -1.47 -34.62 5.36
C ALA A 517 -1.57 -33.09 5.37
N VAL A 518 -2.72 -32.53 4.97
CA VAL A 518 -3.03 -31.10 5.05
C VAL A 518 -2.96 -30.65 6.51
N ALA A 519 -3.61 -31.37 7.43
CA ALA A 519 -3.61 -31.06 8.85
C ALA A 519 -2.21 -31.09 9.48
N ALA A 520 -1.40 -32.08 9.11
CA ALA A 520 -0.01 -32.19 9.60
C ALA A 520 0.86 -31.02 9.11
N ALA A 521 0.74 -30.66 7.84
CA ALA A 521 1.47 -29.55 7.25
C ALA A 521 1.04 -28.18 7.83
N LEU A 522 -0.27 -27.98 8.10
CA LEU A 522 -0.76 -26.79 8.78
C LEU A 522 -0.19 -26.68 10.19
N ARG A 523 -0.19 -27.78 10.98
CA ARG A 523 0.43 -27.76 12.33
C ARG A 523 1.93 -27.44 12.29
N ALA A 524 2.64 -27.84 11.23
CA ALA A 524 4.04 -27.49 11.07
C ALA A 524 4.21 -25.98 10.81
N LEU A 525 3.38 -25.38 9.95
CA LEU A 525 3.37 -23.94 9.69
C LEU A 525 2.97 -23.14 10.94
N GLU A 526 2.02 -23.61 11.72
CA GLU A 526 1.60 -22.96 12.99
C GLU A 526 2.78 -22.89 13.96
N ARG A 527 3.51 -24.00 14.14
CA ARG A 527 4.71 -24.02 15.00
C ARG A 527 5.81 -23.09 14.50
N GLU A 528 6.01 -23.02 13.18
CA GLU A 528 6.97 -22.12 12.56
C GLU A 528 6.58 -20.65 12.79
N ALA A 529 5.31 -20.30 12.59
CA ALA A 529 4.77 -18.97 12.82
C ALA A 529 4.88 -18.53 14.28
N GLU A 530 4.56 -19.42 15.21
CA GLU A 530 4.72 -19.17 16.65
C GLU A 530 6.21 -19.00 17.00
N ALA A 531 7.10 -19.82 16.48
CA ALA A 531 8.53 -19.73 16.72
C ALA A 531 9.11 -18.39 16.25
N LEU A 532 8.62 -17.85 15.12
CA LEU A 532 9.02 -16.52 14.63
C LEU A 532 8.65 -15.42 15.63
N LEU A 533 7.40 -15.42 16.12
CA LEU A 533 6.94 -14.45 17.13
C LEU A 533 7.72 -14.57 18.44
N ARG A 534 8.02 -15.82 18.90
CA ARG A 534 8.85 -16.06 20.09
C ARG A 534 10.29 -15.58 19.90
N ALA A 535 10.87 -15.76 18.71
CA ALA A 535 12.21 -15.27 18.38
C ALA A 535 12.28 -13.74 18.33
N GLU A 536 11.18 -13.07 18.03
CA GLU A 536 11.04 -11.61 18.10
C GLU A 536 10.83 -11.09 19.55
N GLY A 537 10.75 -11.97 20.53
CA GLY A 537 10.66 -11.62 21.95
C GLY A 537 9.24 -11.62 22.51
N TYR A 538 8.21 -11.87 21.70
CA TYR A 538 6.82 -11.89 22.16
C TYR A 538 6.49 -13.13 22.99
N ARG A 539 5.67 -12.96 24.01
CA ARG A 539 5.22 -14.05 24.91
C ARG A 539 3.70 -14.12 25.01
N GLU A 540 3.00 -13.16 24.45
CA GLU A 540 1.55 -13.04 24.42
C GLU A 540 0.91 -14.23 23.70
N PRO A 541 -0.37 -14.54 23.98
CA PRO A 541 -1.13 -15.53 23.22
C PRO A 541 -1.18 -15.19 21.73
N VAL A 542 -1.20 -16.23 20.90
CA VAL A 542 -1.22 -16.11 19.44
C VAL A 542 -2.53 -16.71 18.91
N THR A 543 -3.21 -15.99 18.05
CA THR A 543 -4.31 -16.50 17.22
C THR A 543 -3.78 -16.95 15.87
N MET A 544 -4.40 -18.00 15.32
CA MET A 544 -4.00 -18.61 14.05
C MET A 544 -5.20 -18.65 13.09
N ASP A 545 -5.14 -17.85 12.02
CA ASP A 545 -6.07 -17.98 10.90
C ASP A 545 -5.46 -18.95 9.88
N ARG A 546 -6.31 -19.82 9.33
CA ARG A 546 -5.93 -20.87 8.38
C ARG A 546 -6.68 -20.70 7.08
N ALA A 547 -5.98 -20.88 5.97
CA ALA A 547 -6.59 -20.91 4.65
C ALA A 547 -5.87 -21.91 3.74
N VAL A 548 -6.56 -22.28 2.67
CA VAL A 548 -6.00 -23.14 1.61
C VAL A 548 -6.21 -22.48 0.26
N ASP A 549 -5.22 -22.61 -0.63
CA ASP A 549 -5.39 -22.23 -2.02
C ASP A 549 -5.86 -23.46 -2.80
N LEU A 550 -7.03 -23.34 -3.41
CA LEU A 550 -7.67 -24.39 -4.21
C LEU A 550 -7.85 -23.95 -5.65
N LYS A 551 -7.79 -24.92 -6.55
CA LYS A 551 -8.13 -24.75 -7.97
C LYS A 551 -8.76 -26.02 -8.53
N TYR A 552 -9.54 -25.92 -9.60
CA TYR A 552 -9.88 -27.12 -10.38
C TYR A 552 -8.63 -27.67 -11.08
N ALA A 553 -8.54 -28.98 -11.24
CA ALA A 553 -7.43 -29.60 -11.96
C ALA A 553 -7.34 -29.03 -13.37
N GLY A 554 -6.13 -28.68 -13.81
CA GLY A 554 -5.90 -28.04 -15.11
C GLY A 554 -6.00 -26.50 -15.11
N GLN A 555 -6.59 -25.87 -14.09
CA GLN A 555 -6.59 -24.39 -14.01
C GLN A 555 -5.20 -23.84 -13.66
N SER A 556 -4.92 -22.63 -14.16
CA SER A 556 -3.66 -21.93 -13.91
C SER A 556 -3.64 -21.12 -12.61
N PHE A 557 -4.81 -20.73 -12.09
CA PHE A 557 -4.94 -19.88 -10.92
C PHE A 557 -5.73 -20.57 -9.81
N GLU A 558 -5.30 -20.30 -8.59
CA GLU A 558 -5.95 -20.74 -7.36
C GLU A 558 -6.75 -19.62 -6.72
N LEU A 559 -7.74 -19.99 -5.91
CA LEU A 559 -8.49 -19.11 -4.99
C LEU A 559 -8.16 -19.51 -3.56
N THR A 560 -7.96 -18.50 -2.71
CA THR A 560 -7.70 -18.70 -1.28
C THR A 560 -9.04 -18.84 -0.54
N ILE A 561 -9.22 -19.97 0.12
CA ILE A 561 -10.43 -20.32 0.86
C ILE A 561 -10.07 -20.40 2.35
N PRO A 562 -10.72 -19.60 3.24
CA PRO A 562 -10.60 -19.79 4.68
C PRO A 562 -11.02 -21.20 5.08
N LEU A 563 -10.30 -21.83 5.97
CA LEU A 563 -10.63 -23.16 6.45
C LEU A 563 -11.82 -23.10 7.43
N PRO A 564 -12.96 -23.72 7.11
CA PRO A 564 -14.09 -23.85 8.05
C PRO A 564 -13.68 -24.61 9.32
N ALA A 565 -14.35 -24.36 10.45
CA ALA A 565 -14.02 -25.01 11.72
C ALA A 565 -14.14 -26.54 11.68
N ASP A 566 -15.08 -27.05 10.88
CA ASP A 566 -15.44 -28.46 10.72
C ASP A 566 -14.71 -29.18 9.56
N TRP A 567 -13.76 -28.53 8.90
CA TRP A 567 -13.09 -29.05 7.70
C TRP A 567 -12.41 -30.43 7.88
N ARG A 568 -12.15 -30.86 9.12
CA ARG A 568 -11.57 -32.18 9.46
C ARG A 568 -12.63 -33.26 9.72
N GLY A 569 -13.89 -32.87 9.82
CA GLY A 569 -14.98 -33.80 10.11
C GLY A 569 -15.35 -34.71 8.92
N ALA A 570 -16.27 -35.64 9.19
CA ALA A 570 -16.93 -36.39 8.13
C ALA A 570 -17.62 -35.39 7.18
N GLY A 571 -17.24 -35.39 5.90
CA GLY A 571 -17.72 -34.40 4.93
C GLY A 571 -16.87 -33.13 4.83
N GLY A 572 -15.72 -33.02 5.52
CA GLY A 572 -14.86 -31.84 5.48
C GLY A 572 -14.34 -31.52 4.07
N VAL A 573 -14.09 -32.55 3.24
CA VAL A 573 -13.76 -32.37 1.83
C VAL A 573 -14.89 -31.71 1.07
N ASP A 574 -16.14 -32.15 1.29
CA ASP A 574 -17.33 -31.59 0.64
C ASP A 574 -17.58 -30.15 1.09
N THR A 575 -17.37 -29.87 2.37
CA THR A 575 -17.46 -28.49 2.91
C THR A 575 -16.46 -27.55 2.22
N LEU A 576 -15.20 -27.99 2.05
CA LEU A 576 -14.19 -27.22 1.36
C LEU A 576 -14.49 -27.07 -0.13
N ALA A 577 -14.94 -28.14 -0.80
CA ALA A 577 -15.34 -28.11 -2.20
C ALA A 577 -16.49 -27.14 -2.44
N ALA A 578 -17.51 -27.17 -1.57
CA ALA A 578 -18.64 -26.24 -1.63
C ALA A 578 -18.23 -24.78 -1.37
N ALA A 579 -17.33 -24.54 -0.41
CA ALA A 579 -16.80 -23.20 -0.17
C ALA A 579 -15.99 -22.67 -1.36
N PHE A 580 -15.18 -23.51 -1.98
CA PHE A 580 -14.43 -23.19 -3.19
C PHE A 580 -15.36 -22.92 -4.38
N ALA A 581 -16.39 -23.75 -4.62
CA ALA A 581 -17.34 -23.55 -5.71
C ALA A 581 -18.08 -22.20 -5.58
N ARG A 582 -18.54 -21.84 -4.37
CA ARG A 582 -19.15 -20.52 -4.13
C ARG A 582 -18.21 -19.36 -4.42
N GLU A 583 -16.96 -19.44 -3.99
CA GLU A 583 -15.98 -18.37 -4.25
C GLU A 583 -15.60 -18.31 -5.74
N HIS A 584 -15.52 -19.46 -6.41
CA HIS A 584 -15.24 -19.55 -7.83
C HIS A 584 -16.37 -18.93 -8.67
N GLU A 585 -17.63 -19.23 -8.33
CA GLU A 585 -18.81 -18.65 -8.97
C GLU A 585 -18.86 -17.13 -8.74
N ARG A 586 -18.60 -16.67 -7.52
CA ARG A 586 -18.52 -15.24 -7.21
C ARG A 586 -17.43 -14.52 -7.99
N THR A 587 -16.27 -15.17 -8.17
CA THR A 587 -15.09 -14.55 -8.80
C THR A 587 -15.14 -14.58 -10.32
N TYR A 588 -15.66 -15.68 -10.90
CA TYR A 588 -15.60 -15.96 -12.34
C TYR A 588 -16.98 -16.07 -13.00
N GLY A 589 -18.06 -16.02 -12.24
CA GLY A 589 -19.44 -16.13 -12.73
C GLY A 589 -19.89 -17.56 -13.03
N HIS A 590 -19.09 -18.57 -12.69
CA HIS A 590 -19.41 -19.99 -12.84
C HIS A 590 -18.69 -20.85 -11.81
N ALA A 591 -19.20 -22.04 -11.58
CA ALA A 591 -18.55 -23.13 -10.85
C ALA A 591 -18.68 -24.43 -11.64
N ALA A 592 -17.80 -25.40 -11.35
CA ALA A 592 -17.84 -26.75 -11.96
C ALA A 592 -17.95 -27.82 -10.85
N PRO A 593 -19.13 -27.99 -10.23
CA PRO A 593 -19.34 -29.00 -9.20
C PRO A 593 -19.06 -30.40 -9.75
N GLY A 594 -18.22 -31.18 -9.06
CA GLY A 594 -17.83 -32.52 -9.47
C GLY A 594 -16.49 -32.59 -10.19
N ASP A 595 -15.94 -31.48 -10.68
CA ASP A 595 -14.59 -31.46 -11.23
C ASP A 595 -13.54 -31.69 -10.14
N PRO A 596 -12.43 -32.41 -10.42
CA PRO A 596 -11.37 -32.63 -9.46
C PRO A 596 -10.76 -31.32 -8.97
N ILE A 597 -10.66 -31.17 -7.64
CA ILE A 597 -10.05 -30.01 -6.99
C ILE A 597 -8.65 -30.37 -6.52
N GLN A 598 -7.72 -29.44 -6.66
CA GLN A 598 -6.34 -29.55 -6.18
C GLN A 598 -6.08 -28.53 -5.07
N VAL A 599 -5.51 -29.00 -3.96
CA VAL A 599 -4.91 -28.14 -2.91
C VAL A 599 -3.52 -27.75 -3.39
N VAL A 600 -3.30 -26.45 -3.56
CA VAL A 600 -2.03 -25.90 -4.06
C VAL A 600 -1.13 -25.48 -2.91
N ASN A 601 -1.63 -24.55 -2.06
CA ASN A 601 -0.88 -24.02 -0.93
C ASN A 601 -1.71 -24.10 0.36
N LEU A 602 -0.99 -24.12 1.47
CA LEU A 602 -1.51 -23.90 2.81
C LEU A 602 -1.04 -22.55 3.30
N ARG A 603 -1.91 -21.81 3.99
CA ARG A 603 -1.62 -20.50 4.55
C ARG A 603 -1.95 -20.47 6.02
N VAL A 604 -1.05 -19.88 6.81
CA VAL A 604 -1.26 -19.61 8.24
C VAL A 604 -0.93 -18.15 8.50
N THR A 605 -1.84 -17.45 9.14
CA THR A 605 -1.59 -16.09 9.65
C THR A 605 -1.59 -16.15 11.17
N ALA A 606 -0.44 -15.92 11.78
CA ALA A 606 -0.29 -15.84 13.23
C ALA A 606 -0.35 -14.38 13.67
N ARG A 607 -1.23 -14.06 14.64
CA ARG A 607 -1.37 -12.72 15.23
C ARG A 607 -1.22 -12.76 16.72
N LEU A 608 -0.57 -11.74 17.29
CA LEU A 608 -0.55 -11.54 18.73
C LEU A 608 -1.92 -11.05 19.19
N VAL A 609 -2.43 -11.72 20.23
CA VAL A 609 -3.63 -11.22 20.91
C VAL A 609 -3.23 -10.02 21.76
N ARG A 610 -3.61 -8.84 21.33
CA ARG A 610 -3.38 -7.61 22.10
C ARG A 610 -4.42 -7.44 23.19
N PRO A 611 -4.04 -6.93 24.38
CA PRO A 611 -5.00 -6.62 25.42
C PRO A 611 -6.06 -5.64 24.92
N ALA A 612 -7.32 -5.85 25.31
CA ALA A 612 -8.48 -5.02 24.96
C ALA A 612 -8.39 -3.54 25.45
N ALA A 613 -7.35 -3.21 26.21
CA ALA A 613 -7.14 -1.89 26.83
C ALA A 613 -6.45 -0.85 25.92
N ARG A 614 -6.32 -1.08 24.60
CA ARG A 614 -5.90 0.01 23.71
C ARG A 614 -7.07 0.95 23.53
N HIS A 615 -6.96 2.13 24.14
CA HIS A 615 -7.92 3.21 23.86
C HIS A 615 -7.87 3.57 22.38
N ALA A 616 -9.04 3.68 21.76
CA ALA A 616 -9.15 4.19 20.39
C ALA A 616 -8.41 5.53 20.27
N VAL A 617 -7.64 5.68 19.22
CA VAL A 617 -6.89 6.93 18.98
C VAL A 617 -7.88 8.08 18.82
N ARG A 618 -7.76 9.06 19.72
CA ARG A 618 -8.57 10.29 19.70
C ARG A 618 -7.67 11.44 19.30
N ILE A 619 -7.84 11.92 18.09
CA ILE A 619 -7.11 13.10 17.62
C ILE A 619 -7.76 14.31 18.31
N GLY A 620 -7.14 14.77 19.41
CA GLY A 620 -7.53 15.99 20.10
C GLY A 620 -7.16 17.19 19.26
N GLY A 621 -7.99 18.26 19.33
CA GLY A 621 -7.91 19.45 18.51
C GLY A 621 -6.51 19.85 18.08
N GLY A 622 -6.17 19.51 16.83
CA GLY A 622 -4.97 19.99 16.18
C GLY A 622 -4.95 21.53 16.15
N ARG A 623 -3.81 22.10 15.74
CA ARG A 623 -3.69 23.57 15.57
C ARG A 623 -4.93 24.06 14.82
N THR A 624 -5.76 24.83 15.52
CA THR A 624 -6.96 25.43 14.92
C THR A 624 -6.51 26.38 13.82
N THR A 625 -6.84 26.04 12.59
CA THR A 625 -6.75 27.01 11.49
C THR A 625 -7.77 28.12 11.81
N PRO A 626 -7.42 29.40 11.71
CA PRO A 626 -8.42 30.45 11.78
C PRO A 626 -9.42 30.22 10.66
N ALA A 627 -10.54 29.58 10.97
CA ALA A 627 -11.65 29.40 10.06
C ALA A 627 -12.73 30.39 10.41
N GLY A 628 -13.28 31.02 9.40
CA GLY A 628 -14.33 31.97 9.51
C GLY A 628 -14.40 32.85 8.25
N GLY A 629 -15.58 33.36 7.94
CA GLY A 629 -15.79 34.17 6.74
C GLY A 629 -16.36 33.36 5.57
N SER A 630 -16.19 33.92 4.39
CA SER A 630 -16.71 33.34 3.14
C SER A 630 -15.64 33.42 2.04
N ARG A 631 -15.62 32.44 1.16
CA ARG A 631 -14.74 32.37 -0.02
C ARG A 631 -15.59 32.23 -1.27
N HIS A 632 -15.26 32.95 -2.34
CA HIS A 632 -15.92 32.75 -3.62
C HIS A 632 -15.38 31.45 -4.23
N ALA A 633 -16.25 30.45 -4.39
CA ALA A 633 -15.92 29.16 -4.98
C ALA A 633 -16.80 28.87 -6.21
N HIS A 634 -16.19 28.30 -7.26
CA HIS A 634 -16.87 28.05 -8.54
C HIS A 634 -17.29 26.58 -8.66
N PHE A 635 -18.58 26.33 -8.81
CA PHE A 635 -19.19 24.99 -8.86
C PHE A 635 -19.71 24.61 -10.25
N GLY A 636 -18.97 24.99 -11.27
CA GLY A 636 -19.31 24.66 -12.66
C GLY A 636 -20.45 25.48 -13.26
N ARG A 637 -20.91 25.04 -14.44
CA ARG A 637 -21.89 25.80 -15.24
C ARG A 637 -23.26 25.90 -14.55
N GLU A 638 -23.67 24.88 -13.81
CA GLU A 638 -25.00 24.81 -13.19
C GLU A 638 -25.15 25.81 -12.03
N HIS A 639 -24.12 25.92 -11.21
CA HIS A 639 -24.18 26.73 -9.97
C HIS A 639 -23.36 28.02 -10.05
N GLY A 640 -22.44 28.14 -11.01
CA GLY A 640 -21.55 29.29 -11.12
C GLY A 640 -20.65 29.49 -9.92
N THR A 641 -20.33 30.75 -9.64
CA THR A 641 -19.50 31.16 -8.49
C THR A 641 -20.39 31.59 -7.33
N LEU A 642 -20.26 30.91 -6.18
CA LEU A 642 -21.06 31.13 -4.98
C LEU A 642 -20.19 31.63 -3.82
N GLY A 643 -20.75 32.51 -2.99
CA GLY A 643 -20.18 32.83 -1.68
C GLY A 643 -20.32 31.61 -0.76
N THR A 644 -19.17 30.97 -0.48
CA THR A 644 -19.11 29.69 0.21
C THR A 644 -18.57 29.89 1.62
N PRO A 645 -19.33 29.56 2.68
CA PRO A 645 -18.85 29.66 4.06
C PRO A 645 -17.61 28.79 4.28
N VAL A 646 -16.64 29.31 5.02
CA VAL A 646 -15.43 28.58 5.44
C VAL A 646 -15.53 28.30 6.94
N LEU A 647 -15.54 27.04 7.31
CA LEU A 647 -15.74 26.56 8.68
C LEU A 647 -14.50 25.80 9.18
N ALA A 648 -14.26 25.83 10.48
CA ALA A 648 -13.46 24.82 11.14
C ALA A 648 -14.31 23.58 11.41
N ARG A 649 -13.74 22.39 11.50
CA ARG A 649 -14.43 21.14 11.89
C ARG A 649 -15.25 21.34 13.19
N ALA A 650 -14.68 22.01 14.19
CA ALA A 650 -15.32 22.28 15.47
C ALA A 650 -16.58 23.18 15.38
N ALA A 651 -16.81 23.84 14.25
CA ALA A 651 -18.02 24.63 14.01
C ALA A 651 -19.18 23.79 13.47
N LEU A 652 -18.96 22.51 13.13
CA LEU A 652 -20.00 21.55 12.81
C LEU A 652 -20.52 20.88 14.07
N ASP A 653 -21.77 20.47 14.03
CA ASP A 653 -22.43 19.65 15.06
C ASP A 653 -23.15 18.45 14.39
N ALA A 654 -23.97 17.73 15.13
CA ALA A 654 -24.72 16.60 14.61
C ALA A 654 -25.84 16.98 13.64
N ARG A 655 -26.14 18.28 13.47
CA ARG A 655 -27.19 18.76 12.57
C ARG A 655 -26.63 18.88 11.15
N PRO A 656 -27.29 18.28 10.13
CA PRO A 656 -26.86 18.41 8.75
C PRO A 656 -26.91 19.88 8.28
N ARG A 657 -25.79 20.39 7.82
CA ARG A 657 -25.68 21.73 7.20
C ARG A 657 -25.63 21.60 5.70
N PRO A 658 -26.44 22.32 4.94
CA PRO A 658 -26.43 22.29 3.50
C PRO A 658 -25.15 22.91 2.93
N GLY A 659 -24.60 22.28 1.85
CA GLY A 659 -23.57 22.90 1.01
C GLY A 659 -24.13 24.04 0.15
N PRO A 660 -23.25 24.88 -0.44
CA PRO A 660 -21.80 24.69 -0.47
C PRO A 660 -21.12 25.09 0.85
N LEU A 661 -20.12 24.31 1.29
CA LEU A 661 -19.28 24.59 2.44
C LEU A 661 -17.82 24.22 2.16
N LEU A 662 -16.90 24.96 2.72
CA LEU A 662 -15.48 24.62 2.82
C LEU A 662 -15.14 24.42 4.29
N ILE A 663 -14.55 23.27 4.62
CA ILE A 663 -14.13 22.97 5.99
C ILE A 663 -12.61 22.90 5.95
N ASP A 664 -11.96 23.95 6.44
CA ASP A 664 -10.50 24.06 6.46
C ASP A 664 -9.95 23.47 7.77
N GLU A 665 -9.01 22.54 7.65
CA GLU A 665 -8.28 21.92 8.74
C GLU A 665 -6.77 22.19 8.58
N TYR A 666 -5.97 21.84 9.58
CA TYR A 666 -4.53 22.05 9.56
C TYR A 666 -3.83 21.33 8.39
N ASP A 667 -4.36 20.19 7.93
CA ASP A 667 -3.72 19.25 7.02
C ASP A 667 -4.54 18.96 5.76
N ALA A 668 -5.79 19.43 5.67
CA ALA A 668 -6.66 19.22 4.51
C ALA A 668 -7.78 20.26 4.42
N THR A 669 -8.43 20.33 3.27
CA THR A 669 -9.70 21.05 3.06
C THR A 669 -10.76 20.06 2.61
N THR A 670 -11.92 20.06 3.29
CA THR A 670 -13.08 19.26 2.89
C THR A 670 -14.05 20.13 2.09
N LEU A 671 -14.44 19.69 0.91
CA LEU A 671 -15.42 20.35 0.06
C LEU A 671 -16.78 19.67 0.19
N VAL A 672 -17.78 20.43 0.58
CA VAL A 672 -19.20 20.03 0.54
C VAL A 672 -19.87 20.80 -0.60
N PRO A 673 -20.16 20.18 -1.75
CA PRO A 673 -20.70 20.88 -2.91
C PRO A 673 -22.20 21.22 -2.72
N PRO A 674 -22.77 22.10 -3.57
CA PRO A 674 -24.21 22.31 -3.61
C PRO A 674 -25.01 21.00 -3.71
N GLY A 675 -26.13 20.92 -3.01
CA GLY A 675 -27.00 19.72 -2.98
C GLY A 675 -26.52 18.59 -2.07
N ALA A 676 -25.34 18.72 -1.45
CA ALA A 676 -24.88 17.83 -0.38
C ALA A 676 -25.12 18.46 1.00
N THR A 677 -25.05 17.66 2.06
CA THR A 677 -25.09 18.14 3.44
C THR A 677 -23.95 17.56 4.25
N ALA A 678 -23.46 18.26 5.28
CA ALA A 678 -22.41 17.78 6.17
C ALA A 678 -22.79 17.95 7.64
N CYS A 679 -22.40 17.00 8.49
CA CYS A 679 -22.52 17.06 9.95
C CYS A 679 -21.36 16.32 10.60
N LEU A 680 -21.20 16.43 11.93
CA LEU A 680 -20.30 15.57 12.70
C LEU A 680 -21.06 14.37 13.27
N ASP A 681 -20.42 13.22 13.25
CA ASP A 681 -20.86 12.07 14.02
C ASP A 681 -20.40 12.14 15.48
N ALA A 682 -20.77 11.14 16.29
CA ALA A 682 -20.38 11.06 17.70
C ALA A 682 -18.87 10.89 17.94
N HIS A 683 -18.11 10.56 16.90
CA HIS A 683 -16.67 10.34 16.95
C HIS A 683 -15.86 11.52 16.39
N GLY A 684 -16.55 12.56 15.90
CA GLY A 684 -15.94 13.73 15.31
C GLY A 684 -15.58 13.56 13.83
N ASP A 685 -16.05 12.50 13.18
CA ASP A 685 -15.88 12.32 11.74
C ASP A 685 -16.88 13.23 10.99
N ILE A 686 -16.45 13.89 9.91
CA ILE A 686 -17.36 14.64 9.04
C ILE A 686 -18.12 13.61 8.18
N LEU A 687 -19.42 13.59 8.32
CA LEU A 687 -20.31 12.79 7.52
C LEU A 687 -20.95 13.68 6.45
N ILE A 688 -20.72 13.36 5.16
CA ILE A 688 -21.29 14.07 4.03
C ILE A 688 -22.32 13.16 3.36
N ALA A 689 -23.58 13.61 3.31
CA ALA A 689 -24.60 12.99 2.46
C ALA A 689 -24.55 13.67 1.09
N THR A 690 -24.23 12.89 0.05
CA THR A 690 -23.91 13.40 -1.29
C THR A 690 -25.15 13.85 -2.09
N GLY A 691 -26.34 13.44 -1.67
CA GLY A 691 -27.57 13.62 -2.44
C GLY A 691 -27.69 12.68 -3.64
N ALA A 692 -26.75 11.76 -3.81
CA ALA A 692 -26.91 10.69 -4.79
C ALA A 692 -28.13 9.83 -4.40
N ARG A 693 -29.03 9.59 -5.35
CA ARG A 693 -30.12 8.63 -5.14
C ARG A 693 -29.53 7.22 -5.20
N PRO A 694 -29.93 6.33 -4.28
CA PRO A 694 -29.44 4.95 -4.25
C PRO A 694 -29.76 4.16 -5.51
#